data_b5ee52f15515800e9972b987f6c951d5
#
_entry.id   b5ee52f15515800e9972b987f6c951d5
#
_cell.length_a   1.000
_cell.length_b   1.000
_cell.length_c   1.000
_cell.angle_alpha   90.00
_cell.angle_beta   90.00
_cell.angle_gamma   90.00
#
_symmetry.space_group_name_H-M   'P 1'
#
loop_
_entity.id
_entity.type
_entity.pdbx_description
1 polymer ?
#
loop_
_entity_poly.entity_id
_entity_poly.type
_entity_poly.pdbx_seq_one_letter_code
_entity_poly.pdbx_strand_id
1 'polypeptide(L)'
;MSFKTRIARQFRRAGGDRIIDSRIVRRVFRAPMYRKYFQEKPIARSSSSRTEPVARPQGGETTGPPTSTGTAASAGRHKETQVGPLLSVIVPAYNVERYLGACLSSVVEQSHKNLEIIVVDDGSSDSTGRIADEIAAEDARVRVIHKENAGLGAARNSGLAASTGEYVTFVDSDDEVPVRAYERMVSVLERSGSDAASGAICRYNSQREWVPDWVKEVHGAHREGVRGKDFPEIFWDLFVCNKIFRRDSWDKYVGEFPEGVLYEDQECTAKMFAKGAAFDLLEDCVYRWRLRDDGSSITQNKSSVDDLVQRMDVARTVQPVIESSREPALIDYWYSKFLCEDLFYYYREVPRALPEFWDALVEGVREFYRDDRDYTFSRWPLERRLMVLALVRDDKNAFYRVLLDSQERGTRTRTIYDGATYKQWVPAVDEFLDPVPDSLLTLKDADAVDSEAIVSQVEYIPGGGLRVTGWTYFQGVDPEPNRMLSAYLQGKDAGNARDVRIPVDVERESLPEADSAAGDPYTSYADAGFILSISEQTVSEVAQYSTSTQGDTFELHLRLAESGIDRDVTVRRVLTNGTGGSLRASVLQADGTRLVPEVLRPGFGFRALTPRFVAEDISVDKGIIRGRIRLNNPVPVQVVDRFLSGPLKLVVVQGADTLVEGAMSAVDRGSGHAWDFCLRLPERHDFGSSKNTQNFLLEVRGGDGEGPRAPVAVKDVATIDFNAQKFALTATPYGYAEIQDVNQHGSVDRIELIGGDTQVLLAGAVYLDGAEIRQTTPSFALVGKTRNLYPASLSFDALRGRYEVVFDLFEEDI
;
A
#
# COMPACT_ATOMS: atom_id res chain seq x y z
N MET A 1 -22.17 36.90 -13.91
CA MET A 1 -20.72 37.10 -13.92
C MET A 1 -20.08 35.89 -13.28
N SER A 2 -19.16 35.22 -14.00
CA SER A 2 -18.55 34.00 -13.48
C SER A 2 -17.63 34.32 -12.29
N PHE A 3 -17.50 33.36 -11.38
CA PHE A 3 -16.60 33.40 -10.22
C PHE A 3 -15.16 33.88 -10.60
N LYS A 4 -14.67 33.48 -11.79
CA LYS A 4 -13.39 33.93 -12.37
C LYS A 4 -13.31 35.43 -12.57
N THR A 5 -14.42 36.07 -12.98
CA THR A 5 -14.47 37.51 -13.22
C THR A 5 -14.49 38.31 -11.92
N ARG A 6 -14.98 37.71 -10.84
CA ARG A 6 -15.02 38.32 -9.51
C ARG A 6 -13.65 38.36 -8.85
N ILE A 7 -12.90 37.25 -8.95
CA ILE A 7 -11.50 37.15 -8.45
C ILE A 7 -10.58 38.11 -9.21
N ALA A 8 -10.65 38.13 -10.55
CA ALA A 8 -9.82 39.03 -11.35
C ALA A 8 -10.10 40.50 -11.05
N ARG A 9 -11.36 40.89 -10.69
CA ARG A 9 -11.74 42.25 -10.32
C ARG A 9 -11.26 42.63 -8.91
N GLN A 10 -11.24 41.69 -7.98
CA GLN A 10 -10.74 41.87 -6.63
C GLN A 10 -9.21 42.03 -6.61
N PHE A 11 -8.50 41.19 -7.38
CA PHE A 11 -7.02 41.32 -7.56
C PHE A 11 -6.61 42.66 -8.16
N ARG A 12 -7.35 43.22 -9.13
CA ARG A 12 -7.05 44.55 -9.70
C ARG A 12 -7.28 45.67 -8.71
N ARG A 13 -8.24 45.52 -7.80
CA ARG A 13 -8.52 46.54 -6.76
C ARG A 13 -7.46 46.59 -5.66
N ALA A 14 -6.74 45.47 -5.43
CA ALA A 14 -5.67 45.34 -4.44
C ALA A 14 -4.27 45.79 -4.94
N GLY A 15 -4.15 46.47 -6.08
CA GLY A 15 -2.86 46.96 -6.60
C GLY A 15 -1.97 45.92 -7.23
N GLY A 16 -2.52 44.67 -7.45
CA GLY A 16 -1.77 43.51 -7.96
C GLY A 16 -1.36 43.54 -9.43
N ASP A 17 -1.62 44.64 -10.15
CA ASP A 17 -1.36 44.71 -11.61
C ASP A 17 0.14 44.78 -11.97
N ARG A 18 1.03 44.88 -11.01
CA ARG A 18 2.48 44.99 -11.29
C ARG A 18 3.28 43.70 -11.10
N ILE A 19 2.71 42.62 -10.54
CA ILE A 19 3.55 41.55 -9.98
C ILE A 19 3.18 40.13 -10.45
N ILE A 20 2.00 39.86 -11.05
CA ILE A 20 1.63 38.50 -11.44
C ILE A 20 1.17 38.41 -12.89
N ASP A 21 1.95 37.71 -13.72
CA ASP A 21 1.56 37.37 -15.09
C ASP A 21 0.26 36.56 -15.07
N SER A 22 -0.76 36.99 -15.80
CA SER A 22 -2.05 36.31 -15.91
C SER A 22 -1.97 34.82 -16.33
N ARG A 23 -0.82 34.42 -16.89
CA ARG A 23 -0.49 33.02 -17.24
C ARG A 23 -0.21 32.17 -16.00
N ILE A 24 0.41 32.73 -14.96
CA ILE A 24 0.75 32.07 -13.71
C ILE A 24 -0.54 31.68 -12.95
N VAL A 25 -1.47 32.64 -12.81
CA VAL A 25 -2.77 32.39 -12.15
C VAL A 25 -3.59 31.34 -12.89
N ARG A 26 -3.53 31.33 -14.24
CA ARG A 26 -4.23 30.29 -15.03
C ARG A 26 -3.61 28.91 -14.90
N ARG A 27 -2.28 28.81 -14.65
CA ARG A 27 -1.58 27.54 -14.43
C ARG A 27 -1.92 26.90 -13.09
N VAL A 28 -1.96 27.68 -12.00
CA VAL A 28 -2.33 27.20 -10.65
C VAL A 28 -3.68 26.47 -10.65
N PHE A 29 -4.66 27.02 -11.38
CA PHE A 29 -6.02 26.42 -11.45
C PHE A 29 -6.16 25.28 -12.44
N ARG A 30 -5.12 24.94 -13.22
CA ARG A 30 -5.10 23.83 -14.18
C ARG A 30 -4.22 22.66 -13.78
N ALA A 31 -3.45 22.76 -12.69
CA ALA A 31 -2.50 21.72 -12.29
C ALA A 31 -3.21 20.39 -11.97
N PRO A 32 -2.71 19.26 -12.49
CA PRO A 32 -3.31 17.93 -12.30
C PRO A 32 -3.44 17.49 -10.83
N MET A 33 -2.59 18.03 -9.94
CA MET A 33 -2.59 17.69 -8.52
C MET A 33 -3.84 18.15 -7.77
N TYR A 34 -4.52 19.21 -8.22
CA TYR A 34 -5.82 19.60 -7.65
C TYR A 34 -6.86 18.50 -7.79
N ARG A 35 -6.80 17.72 -8.88
CA ARG A 35 -7.65 16.53 -9.09
C ARG A 35 -7.20 15.31 -8.30
N LYS A 36 -5.91 15.19 -8.00
CA LYS A 36 -5.33 14.01 -7.34
C LYS A 36 -5.63 13.95 -5.84
N TYR A 37 -5.75 15.09 -5.18
CA TYR A 37 -6.04 15.17 -3.74
C TYR A 37 -7.53 15.31 -3.40
N PHE A 38 -8.36 15.74 -4.37
CA PHE A 38 -9.80 15.94 -4.15
C PHE A 38 -10.70 15.10 -5.07
N GLN A 39 -10.15 14.45 -6.11
CA GLN A 39 -10.84 13.48 -6.96
C GLN A 39 -9.95 12.27 -7.17
N GLU A 40 -9.96 11.34 -6.24
CA GLU A 40 -9.26 10.07 -6.41
C GLU A 40 -9.98 9.21 -7.47
N LYS A 41 -9.19 8.63 -8.38
CA LYS A 41 -9.68 7.69 -9.40
C LYS A 41 -10.31 6.47 -8.75
N PRO A 42 -11.45 5.96 -9.25
CA PRO A 42 -12.01 4.70 -8.79
C PRO A 42 -11.05 3.55 -9.15
N ILE A 43 -10.60 2.83 -8.13
CA ILE A 43 -9.88 1.58 -8.31
C ILE A 43 -10.88 0.53 -8.81
N ALA A 44 -10.56 -0.13 -9.91
CA ALA A 44 -11.36 -1.20 -10.49
C ALA A 44 -11.66 -2.28 -9.44
N ARG A 45 -12.94 -2.58 -9.26
CA ARG A 45 -13.42 -3.67 -8.40
C ARG A 45 -12.94 -5.00 -8.96
N SER A 46 -12.12 -5.72 -8.22
CA SER A 46 -12.00 -7.16 -8.37
C SER A 46 -13.24 -7.79 -7.72
N SER A 47 -13.99 -8.49 -8.54
CA SER A 47 -15.16 -9.27 -8.13
C SER A 47 -14.75 -10.43 -7.23
N SER A 48 -15.15 -10.41 -5.97
CA SER A 48 -15.17 -11.62 -5.16
C SER A 48 -16.54 -11.80 -4.53
N SER A 49 -17.18 -12.86 -5.00
CA SER A 49 -18.18 -13.75 -4.38
C SER A 49 -19.25 -13.14 -3.45
N ARG A 50 -20.46 -13.10 -3.98
CA ARG A 50 -21.72 -13.11 -3.24
C ARG A 50 -21.77 -14.36 -2.35
N THR A 51 -21.96 -14.19 -1.06
CA THR A 51 -22.54 -15.18 -0.17
C THR A 51 -24.02 -14.86 0.00
N GLU A 52 -24.88 -15.78 -0.42
CA GLU A 52 -26.31 -15.74 -0.17
C GLU A 52 -26.61 -16.03 1.32
N PRO A 53 -27.74 -15.56 1.86
CA PRO A 53 -28.10 -15.79 3.26
C PRO A 53 -28.69 -17.18 3.46
N VAL A 54 -28.13 -17.91 4.40
CA VAL A 54 -28.64 -19.21 4.84
C VAL A 54 -29.89 -19.01 5.71
N ALA A 55 -30.97 -19.67 5.29
CA ALA A 55 -32.26 -19.74 5.98
C ALA A 55 -32.15 -20.53 7.30
N ARG A 56 -32.85 -20.04 8.32
CA ARG A 56 -33.11 -20.74 9.58
C ARG A 56 -33.98 -21.99 9.36
N PRO A 57 -33.70 -23.11 10.01
CA PRO A 57 -34.70 -24.17 10.20
C PRO A 57 -35.47 -23.97 11.50
N GLN A 58 -36.78 -24.07 11.38
CA GLN A 58 -37.73 -24.16 12.49
C GLN A 58 -37.78 -25.59 13.08
N GLY A 59 -38.19 -25.62 14.33
CA GLY A 59 -38.21 -26.61 15.33
C GLY A 59 -38.81 -27.99 15.03
N GLY A 60 -38.55 -28.86 15.95
CA GLY A 60 -39.19 -30.15 16.13
C GLY A 60 -38.81 -30.73 17.47
N GLU A 61 -39.80 -30.75 18.38
CA GLU A 61 -39.77 -31.41 19.68
C GLU A 61 -39.67 -32.94 19.52
N THR A 62 -39.02 -33.65 20.45
CA THR A 62 -39.64 -34.64 21.32
C THR A 62 -38.64 -35.41 22.23
N THR A 63 -39.01 -35.47 23.53
CA THR A 63 -38.93 -36.55 24.50
C THR A 63 -37.59 -37.12 25.00
N GLY A 64 -37.39 -36.93 26.20
CA GLY A 64 -36.99 -37.44 27.49
C GLY A 64 -36.32 -38.84 27.64
N PRO A 65 -35.91 -39.18 28.89
CA PRO A 65 -34.57 -39.66 29.19
C PRO A 65 -34.45 -41.19 29.41
N PRO A 66 -33.27 -41.74 29.73
CA PRO A 66 -33.04 -42.21 31.09
C PRO A 66 -31.61 -42.09 31.67
N THR A 67 -31.62 -41.76 32.92
CA THR A 67 -30.79 -42.17 34.07
C THR A 67 -29.65 -43.18 33.87
N SER A 68 -28.44 -42.90 34.39
CA SER A 68 -27.96 -43.37 35.70
C SER A 68 -26.44 -43.15 35.89
N THR A 69 -26.12 -42.69 37.07
CA THR A 69 -25.03 -43.06 37.99
C THR A 69 -23.57 -42.93 37.56
N GLY A 70 -22.83 -42.06 38.13
CA GLY A 70 -22.10 -42.24 39.31
C GLY A 70 -20.68 -41.73 39.28
N THR A 71 -20.32 -41.03 40.29
CA THR A 71 -19.08 -40.81 41.02
C THR A 71 -18.21 -39.59 40.69
N ALA A 72 -18.35 -38.65 41.57
CA ALA A 72 -17.35 -37.98 42.44
C ALA A 72 -16.20 -37.17 41.84
N ALA A 73 -16.37 -35.90 42.10
CA ALA A 73 -15.40 -34.95 42.67
C ALA A 73 -14.07 -34.64 41.94
N SER A 74 -14.06 -33.52 41.30
CA SER A 74 -13.00 -32.53 41.55
C SER A 74 -13.58 -31.14 41.40
N ALA A 75 -13.51 -30.36 42.47
CA ALA A 75 -13.98 -28.99 42.54
C ALA A 75 -13.10 -28.13 41.56
N GLY A 76 -13.62 -27.91 40.37
CA GLY A 76 -13.13 -26.85 39.50
C GLY A 76 -13.62 -25.53 40.09
N ARG A 77 -12.71 -24.73 40.66
CA ARG A 77 -12.96 -23.34 40.97
C ARG A 77 -13.53 -22.69 39.70
N HIS A 78 -14.76 -22.21 39.77
CA HIS A 78 -15.24 -21.19 38.86
C HIS A 78 -14.22 -20.05 38.95
N LYS A 79 -13.46 -19.79 37.87
CA LYS A 79 -12.82 -18.50 37.69
C LYS A 79 -13.98 -17.51 37.69
N GLU A 80 -14.13 -16.76 38.77
CA GLU A 80 -14.78 -15.45 38.71
C GLU A 80 -14.21 -14.76 37.47
N THR A 81 -15.06 -14.39 36.55
CA THR A 81 -14.70 -13.50 35.44
C THR A 81 -14.20 -12.23 36.12
N GLN A 82 -12.88 -12.03 36.16
CA GLN A 82 -12.27 -10.81 36.65
C GLN A 82 -12.83 -9.68 35.78
N VAL A 83 -13.75 -8.91 36.33
CA VAL A 83 -14.23 -7.67 35.71
C VAL A 83 -13.01 -6.78 35.67
N GLY A 84 -12.51 -6.42 34.47
CA GLY A 84 -11.35 -5.55 34.33
C GLY A 84 -11.55 -4.18 35.01
N PRO A 85 -10.52 -3.32 35.05
CA PRO A 85 -10.59 -2.00 35.70
C PRO A 85 -11.72 -1.14 35.09
N LEU A 86 -12.29 -0.23 35.87
CA LEU A 86 -13.35 0.67 35.41
C LEU A 86 -12.76 1.73 34.46
N LEU A 87 -13.31 1.81 33.25
CA LEU A 87 -12.97 2.83 32.24
C LEU A 87 -14.11 3.85 32.13
N SER A 88 -13.82 5.11 32.39
CA SER A 88 -14.72 6.23 32.14
C SER A 88 -14.58 6.71 30.71
N VAL A 89 -15.67 6.66 29.97
CA VAL A 89 -15.75 7.16 28.58
C VAL A 89 -16.53 8.46 28.58
N ILE A 90 -15.86 9.57 28.25
CA ILE A 90 -16.46 10.91 28.23
C ILE A 90 -16.78 11.27 26.78
N VAL A 91 -18.06 11.58 26.51
CA VAL A 91 -18.59 11.90 25.19
C VAL A 91 -19.21 13.30 25.20
N PRO A 92 -18.45 14.34 24.85
CA PRO A 92 -19.01 15.70 24.68
C PRO A 92 -19.88 15.74 23.42
N ALA A 93 -21.07 16.32 23.52
CA ALA A 93 -22.03 16.38 22.42
C ALA A 93 -22.64 17.79 22.29
N TYR A 94 -22.64 18.32 21.05
CA TYR A 94 -23.29 19.59 20.72
C TYR A 94 -23.80 19.60 19.28
N ASN A 95 -25.12 19.63 19.08
CA ASN A 95 -25.80 19.64 17.77
C ASN A 95 -25.29 18.53 16.83
N VAL A 96 -25.32 17.27 17.28
CA VAL A 96 -24.82 16.07 16.59
C VAL A 96 -25.87 14.96 16.44
N GLU A 97 -27.15 15.32 16.37
CA GLU A 97 -28.28 14.38 16.31
C GLU A 97 -28.12 13.27 15.25
N ARG A 98 -27.40 13.56 14.15
CA ARG A 98 -27.18 12.61 13.04
C ARG A 98 -26.16 11.53 13.35
N TYR A 99 -25.27 11.77 14.31
CA TYR A 99 -24.08 10.95 14.52
C TYR A 99 -24.06 10.28 15.90
N LEU A 100 -24.62 10.94 16.91
CA LEU A 100 -24.53 10.54 18.32
C LEU A 100 -25.00 9.09 18.56
N GLY A 101 -26.08 8.65 17.89
CA GLY A 101 -26.59 7.29 18.05
C GLY A 101 -25.56 6.23 17.64
N ALA A 102 -24.86 6.42 16.50
CA ALA A 102 -23.82 5.51 16.05
C ALA A 102 -22.58 5.53 16.97
N CYS A 103 -22.18 6.71 17.41
CA CYS A 103 -21.10 6.91 18.38
C CYS A 103 -21.37 6.12 19.66
N LEU A 104 -22.49 6.38 20.34
CA LEU A 104 -22.83 5.73 21.61
C LEU A 104 -23.02 4.21 21.45
N SER A 105 -23.63 3.73 20.37
CA SER A 105 -23.72 2.30 20.08
C SER A 105 -22.34 1.66 20.02
N SER A 106 -21.36 2.30 19.37
CA SER A 106 -19.99 1.79 19.26
C SER A 106 -19.27 1.68 20.62
N VAL A 107 -19.61 2.58 21.56
CA VAL A 107 -19.07 2.59 22.93
C VAL A 107 -19.77 1.56 23.81
N VAL A 108 -21.10 1.46 23.75
CA VAL A 108 -21.91 0.50 24.52
C VAL A 108 -21.56 -0.96 24.14
N GLU A 109 -21.29 -1.20 22.86
CA GLU A 109 -20.95 -2.53 22.32
C GLU A 109 -19.53 -2.99 22.59
N GLN A 110 -18.67 -2.17 23.19
CA GLN A 110 -17.28 -2.53 23.47
C GLN A 110 -17.14 -3.89 24.16
N SER A 111 -16.10 -4.63 23.81
CA SER A 111 -15.79 -5.94 24.42
C SER A 111 -15.35 -5.79 25.90
N HIS A 112 -14.69 -4.70 26.28
CA HIS A 112 -14.45 -4.31 27.65
C HIS A 112 -15.77 -3.85 28.28
N LYS A 113 -16.26 -4.58 29.29
CA LYS A 113 -17.63 -4.38 29.81
C LYS A 113 -17.73 -3.45 31.02
N ASN A 114 -16.63 -3.25 31.75
CA ASN A 114 -16.61 -2.41 32.92
C ASN A 114 -16.42 -0.94 32.53
N LEU A 115 -17.51 -0.35 32.05
CA LEU A 115 -17.56 1.04 31.55
C LEU A 115 -18.51 1.88 32.39
N GLU A 116 -18.16 3.13 32.61
CA GLU A 116 -19.11 4.24 32.85
C GLU A 116 -19.02 5.19 31.64
N ILE A 117 -20.16 5.51 31.05
CA ILE A 117 -20.23 6.33 29.82
C ILE A 117 -20.93 7.62 30.20
N ILE A 118 -20.23 8.73 30.06
CA ILE A 118 -20.71 10.06 30.50
C ILE A 118 -20.87 10.91 29.23
N VAL A 119 -22.13 11.10 28.84
CA VAL A 119 -22.48 11.97 27.73
C VAL A 119 -22.70 13.37 28.30
N VAL A 120 -22.01 14.36 27.75
CA VAL A 120 -22.18 15.75 28.15
C VAL A 120 -22.81 16.51 27.01
N ASP A 121 -24.13 16.78 27.13
CA ASP A 121 -24.86 17.63 26.20
C ASP A 121 -24.59 19.10 26.54
N ASP A 122 -23.76 19.74 25.73
CA ASP A 122 -23.28 21.12 25.93
C ASP A 122 -24.27 22.13 25.35
N GLY A 123 -25.58 22.00 25.75
CA GLY A 123 -26.63 22.94 25.38
C GLY A 123 -27.11 22.79 23.92
N SER A 124 -27.27 21.57 23.44
CA SER A 124 -27.77 21.32 22.05
C SER A 124 -29.18 21.85 21.85
N SER A 125 -29.41 22.38 20.65
CA SER A 125 -30.72 22.89 20.21
C SER A 125 -31.49 21.92 19.30
N ASP A 126 -30.82 20.85 18.84
CA ASP A 126 -31.41 19.77 18.04
C ASP A 126 -31.82 18.56 18.92
N SER A 127 -32.02 17.38 18.33
CA SER A 127 -32.41 16.18 19.07
C SER A 127 -31.25 15.47 19.81
N THR A 128 -30.06 16.04 19.89
CA THR A 128 -28.88 15.43 20.51
C THR A 128 -29.15 15.02 21.96
N GLY A 129 -29.64 15.93 22.82
CA GLY A 129 -29.93 15.63 24.21
C GLY A 129 -30.99 14.54 24.39
N ARG A 130 -32.05 14.56 23.59
CA ARG A 130 -33.08 13.50 23.60
C ARG A 130 -32.52 12.13 23.24
N ILE A 131 -31.68 12.06 22.20
CA ILE A 131 -31.02 10.78 21.80
C ILE A 131 -30.12 10.25 22.90
N ALA A 132 -29.38 11.11 23.60
CA ALA A 132 -28.56 10.74 24.74
C ALA A 132 -29.42 10.15 25.89
N ASP A 133 -30.53 10.80 26.23
CA ASP A 133 -31.45 10.34 27.29
C ASP A 133 -32.12 9.00 26.94
N GLU A 134 -32.50 8.79 25.69
CA GLU A 134 -33.06 7.51 25.23
C GLU A 134 -32.07 6.36 25.41
N ILE A 135 -30.81 6.55 25.05
CA ILE A 135 -29.76 5.53 25.20
C ILE A 135 -29.44 5.32 26.68
N ALA A 136 -29.43 6.38 27.52
CA ALA A 136 -29.24 6.26 28.94
C ALA A 136 -30.39 5.50 29.67
N ALA A 137 -31.60 5.58 29.12
CA ALA A 137 -32.71 4.79 29.62
C ALA A 137 -32.61 3.29 29.30
N GLU A 138 -31.88 2.94 28.24
CA GLU A 138 -31.66 1.55 27.77
C GLU A 138 -30.43 0.90 28.40
N ASP A 139 -29.37 1.65 28.69
CA ASP A 139 -28.12 1.13 29.26
C ASP A 139 -27.73 1.89 30.55
N ALA A 140 -27.80 1.23 31.68
CA ALA A 140 -27.51 1.79 32.99
C ALA A 140 -26.06 2.28 33.19
N ARG A 141 -25.15 1.95 32.30
CA ARG A 141 -23.77 2.45 32.29
C ARG A 141 -23.66 3.84 31.70
N VAL A 142 -24.69 4.30 30.97
CA VAL A 142 -24.76 5.61 30.34
C VAL A 142 -25.41 6.60 31.26
N ARG A 143 -24.77 7.74 31.49
CA ARG A 143 -25.28 8.89 32.25
C ARG A 143 -25.16 10.15 31.42
N VAL A 144 -26.21 10.98 31.43
CA VAL A 144 -26.23 12.23 30.67
C VAL A 144 -26.11 13.42 31.62
N ILE A 145 -25.32 14.40 31.21
CA ILE A 145 -25.19 15.71 31.87
C ILE A 145 -25.62 16.77 30.87
N HIS A 146 -26.71 17.49 31.16
CA HIS A 146 -27.13 18.64 30.37
C HIS A 146 -26.60 19.91 31.00
N LYS A 147 -25.98 20.79 30.20
CA LYS A 147 -25.43 22.06 30.65
C LYS A 147 -25.61 23.14 29.59
N GLU A 148 -25.49 24.39 29.98
CA GLU A 148 -25.39 25.50 29.03
C GLU A 148 -24.11 25.39 28.24
N ASN A 149 -24.15 25.78 26.95
CA ASN A 149 -22.99 25.69 26.06
C ASN A 149 -21.82 26.52 26.60
N ALA A 150 -20.71 25.87 26.78
CA ALA A 150 -19.44 26.48 27.20
C ALA A 150 -18.24 25.98 26.39
N GLY A 151 -18.47 25.19 25.34
CA GLY A 151 -17.46 24.66 24.41
C GLY A 151 -16.89 23.31 24.80
N LEU A 152 -16.15 22.72 23.88
CA LEU A 152 -15.69 21.33 23.91
C LEU A 152 -14.83 21.02 25.16
N GLY A 153 -13.86 21.89 25.51
CA GLY A 153 -13.03 21.72 26.68
C GLY A 153 -13.85 21.70 27.98
N ALA A 154 -14.80 22.61 28.12
CA ALA A 154 -15.67 22.69 29.29
C ALA A 154 -16.62 21.49 29.41
N ALA A 155 -17.09 20.96 28.27
CA ALA A 155 -17.87 19.72 28.22
C ALA A 155 -17.04 18.51 28.66
N ARG A 156 -15.81 18.35 28.19
CA ARG A 156 -14.90 17.29 28.64
C ARG A 156 -14.58 17.42 30.15
N ASN A 157 -14.33 18.63 30.63
CA ASN A 157 -14.08 18.89 32.07
C ASN A 157 -15.30 18.48 32.93
N SER A 158 -16.53 18.81 32.49
CA SER A 158 -17.74 18.40 33.18
C SER A 158 -17.90 16.89 33.28
N GLY A 159 -17.58 16.17 32.17
CA GLY A 159 -17.53 14.71 32.13
C GLY A 159 -16.43 14.14 33.04
N LEU A 160 -15.23 14.72 33.02
CA LEU A 160 -14.10 14.32 33.83
C LEU A 160 -14.36 14.46 35.30
N ALA A 161 -14.96 15.58 35.73
CA ALA A 161 -15.35 15.82 37.13
C ALA A 161 -16.41 14.82 37.64
N ALA A 162 -17.24 14.31 36.76
CA ALA A 162 -18.26 13.32 37.05
C ALA A 162 -17.78 11.85 36.95
N SER A 163 -16.59 11.61 36.39
CA SER A 163 -16.03 10.28 36.19
C SER A 163 -15.38 9.70 37.45
N THR A 164 -15.42 8.35 37.58
CA THR A 164 -14.91 7.62 38.76
C THR A 164 -13.96 6.48 38.39
N GLY A 165 -13.74 6.23 37.07
CA GLY A 165 -12.93 5.14 36.57
C GLY A 165 -11.45 5.26 36.92
N GLU A 166 -10.80 4.13 37.01
CA GLU A 166 -9.32 4.02 37.13
C GLU A 166 -8.64 4.48 35.84
N TYR A 167 -9.35 4.35 34.73
CA TYR A 167 -8.96 4.85 33.41
C TYR A 167 -9.98 5.85 32.88
N VAL A 168 -9.52 6.76 32.04
CA VAL A 168 -10.35 7.72 31.34
C VAL A 168 -10.01 7.77 29.83
N THR A 169 -11.02 7.92 28.99
CA THR A 169 -10.91 8.18 27.57
C THR A 169 -11.96 9.18 27.12
N PHE A 170 -11.73 9.79 25.97
CA PHE A 170 -12.60 10.80 25.38
C PHE A 170 -13.00 10.36 23.98
N VAL A 171 -14.25 10.55 23.60
CA VAL A 171 -14.77 10.18 22.29
C VAL A 171 -15.57 11.34 21.71
N ASP A 172 -15.18 11.82 20.55
CA ASP A 172 -15.95 12.86 19.87
C ASP A 172 -17.27 12.26 19.33
N SER A 173 -18.37 12.96 19.55
CA SER A 173 -19.72 12.43 19.39
C SER A 173 -20.17 12.15 17.96
N ASP A 174 -19.33 12.47 16.96
CA ASP A 174 -19.55 12.14 15.55
C ASP A 174 -18.68 10.96 15.05
N ASP A 175 -17.83 10.39 15.91
CA ASP A 175 -16.88 9.32 15.60
C ASP A 175 -17.33 7.96 16.16
N GLU A 176 -16.58 6.91 15.89
CA GLU A 176 -16.88 5.55 16.34
C GLU A 176 -15.63 4.87 16.90
N VAL A 177 -15.83 3.90 17.81
CA VAL A 177 -14.76 3.12 18.45
C VAL A 177 -14.85 1.65 18.04
N PRO A 178 -13.82 1.04 17.42
CA PRO A 178 -13.80 -0.38 17.12
C PRO A 178 -14.06 -1.25 18.33
N VAL A 179 -14.90 -2.29 18.20
CA VAL A 179 -15.46 -3.10 19.30
C VAL A 179 -14.45 -3.68 20.29
N ARG A 180 -13.19 -3.89 19.89
CA ARG A 180 -12.14 -4.44 20.76
C ARG A 180 -11.07 -3.42 21.17
N ALA A 181 -11.28 -2.15 20.86
CA ALA A 181 -10.29 -1.11 21.10
C ALA A 181 -9.95 -1.00 22.58
N TYR A 182 -10.96 -0.84 23.43
CA TYR A 182 -10.73 -0.67 24.85
C TYR A 182 -10.17 -1.90 25.54
N GLU A 183 -10.63 -3.10 25.19
CA GLU A 183 -10.07 -4.35 25.70
C GLU A 183 -8.56 -4.45 25.43
N ARG A 184 -8.13 -4.13 24.21
CA ARG A 184 -6.73 -4.18 23.81
C ARG A 184 -5.89 -3.14 24.53
N MET A 185 -6.34 -1.89 24.54
CA MET A 185 -5.61 -0.78 25.15
C MET A 185 -5.47 -0.96 26.67
N VAL A 186 -6.55 -1.32 27.35
CA VAL A 186 -6.52 -1.60 28.79
C VAL A 186 -5.61 -2.78 29.10
N SER A 187 -5.68 -3.86 28.33
CA SER A 187 -4.82 -5.04 28.52
C SER A 187 -3.32 -4.73 28.37
N VAL A 188 -2.95 -3.82 27.45
CA VAL A 188 -1.57 -3.37 27.31
C VAL A 188 -1.16 -2.54 28.52
N LEU A 189 -1.97 -1.57 28.93
CA LEU A 189 -1.73 -0.71 30.11
C LEU A 189 -1.55 -1.51 31.40
N GLU A 190 -2.38 -2.53 31.61
CA GLU A 190 -2.29 -3.40 32.79
C GLU A 190 -0.99 -4.20 32.82
N ARG A 191 -0.46 -4.57 31.66
CA ARG A 191 0.79 -5.32 31.53
C ARG A 191 2.03 -4.43 31.64
N SER A 192 2.03 -3.29 30.95
CA SER A 192 3.20 -2.39 30.86
C SER A 192 3.37 -1.49 32.08
N GLY A 193 2.25 -1.09 32.71
CA GLY A 193 2.22 -0.07 33.76
C GLY A 193 2.45 1.36 33.22
N SER A 194 2.33 1.60 31.91
CA SER A 194 2.44 2.91 31.28
C SER A 194 1.35 3.88 31.73
N ASP A 195 1.59 5.19 31.57
CA ASP A 195 0.68 6.28 31.93
C ASP A 195 -0.53 6.38 31.00
N ALA A 196 -0.34 6.02 29.74
CA ALA A 196 -1.39 6.02 28.71
C ALA A 196 -1.10 5.00 27.60
N ALA A 197 -2.16 4.56 26.92
CA ALA A 197 -2.07 3.82 25.67
C ALA A 197 -2.70 4.62 24.53
N SER A 198 -2.11 4.56 23.35
CA SER A 198 -2.59 5.19 22.12
C SER A 198 -2.60 4.17 20.99
N GLY A 199 -3.58 4.25 20.09
CA GLY A 199 -3.62 3.40 18.90
C GLY A 199 -3.94 4.17 17.61
N ALA A 200 -3.83 3.47 16.49
CA ALA A 200 -4.01 4.10 15.20
C ALA A 200 -5.42 4.67 14.99
N ILE A 201 -5.48 5.82 14.33
CA ILE A 201 -6.72 6.44 13.85
C ILE A 201 -6.98 5.98 12.43
N CYS A 202 -8.18 5.43 12.17
CA CYS A 202 -8.70 5.17 10.85
C CYS A 202 -9.67 6.27 10.44
N ARG A 203 -9.49 6.87 9.28
CA ARG A 203 -10.47 7.80 8.70
C ARG A 203 -11.49 7.03 7.89
N TYR A 204 -12.74 7.47 7.93
CA TYR A 204 -13.80 6.89 7.11
C TYR A 204 -14.83 7.92 6.67
N ASN A 205 -15.48 7.63 5.55
CA ASN A 205 -16.63 8.35 5.05
C ASN A 205 -17.64 7.35 4.44
N SER A 206 -18.67 7.83 3.75
CA SER A 206 -19.65 6.97 3.08
C SER A 206 -19.09 6.02 2.01
N GLN A 207 -17.87 6.23 1.56
CA GLN A 207 -17.27 5.49 0.43
C GLN A 207 -16.17 4.52 0.83
N ARG A 208 -15.36 4.85 1.85
CA ARG A 208 -14.16 4.09 2.22
C ARG A 208 -13.69 4.34 3.64
N GLU A 209 -12.84 3.41 4.10
CA GLU A 209 -12.06 3.54 5.32
C GLU A 209 -10.57 3.40 4.99
N TRP A 210 -9.70 4.19 5.61
CA TRP A 210 -8.25 4.13 5.40
C TRP A 210 -7.48 4.65 6.59
N VAL A 211 -6.23 4.20 6.73
CA VAL A 211 -5.28 4.75 7.71
C VAL A 211 -4.50 5.86 7.02
N PRO A 212 -4.51 7.11 7.51
CA PRO A 212 -3.67 8.18 6.97
C PRO A 212 -2.18 7.87 7.12
N ASP A 213 -1.36 8.30 6.16
CA ASP A 213 0.07 8.00 6.18
C ASP A 213 0.80 8.55 7.41
N TRP A 214 0.41 9.72 7.89
CA TRP A 214 1.00 10.30 9.11
C TRP A 214 0.77 9.46 10.37
N VAL A 215 -0.27 8.63 10.41
CA VAL A 215 -0.52 7.71 11.53
C VAL A 215 0.57 6.65 11.63
N LYS A 216 1.16 6.26 10.50
CA LYS A 216 2.23 5.25 10.47
C LYS A 216 3.52 5.73 11.13
N GLU A 217 3.75 7.05 11.18
CA GLU A 217 4.92 7.63 11.86
C GLU A 217 4.93 7.26 13.35
N VAL A 218 3.76 7.18 13.98
CA VAL A 218 3.61 6.82 15.39
C VAL A 218 3.23 5.35 15.56
N HIS A 219 2.24 4.90 14.80
CA HIS A 219 1.57 3.62 14.97
C HIS A 219 1.98 2.55 13.94
N GLY A 220 3.09 2.74 13.22
CA GLY A 220 3.60 1.75 12.27
C GLY A 220 4.25 0.52 12.90
N ALA A 221 4.45 0.53 14.23
CA ALA A 221 4.93 -0.60 15.01
C ALA A 221 4.44 -0.52 16.45
N HIS A 222 4.19 -1.68 17.06
CA HIS A 222 3.86 -1.75 18.48
C HIS A 222 5.07 -1.37 19.35
N ARG A 223 4.87 -0.46 20.32
CA ARG A 223 5.90 -0.02 21.28
C ARG A 223 5.29 0.12 22.67
N GLU A 224 6.01 -0.26 23.72
CA GLU A 224 5.58 -0.11 25.11
C GLU A 224 6.52 0.85 25.86
N GLY A 225 5.97 1.67 26.74
CA GLY A 225 6.71 2.55 27.66
C GLY A 225 7.44 3.71 26.96
N VAL A 226 7.02 4.12 25.78
CA VAL A 226 7.65 5.18 24.97
C VAL A 226 7.51 6.53 25.67
N ARG A 227 8.58 7.32 25.70
CA ARG A 227 8.56 8.70 26.20
C ARG A 227 8.88 9.68 25.08
N GLY A 228 8.29 10.87 25.11
CA GLY A 228 8.48 11.90 24.09
C GLY A 228 9.96 12.23 23.81
N LYS A 229 10.82 12.23 24.83
CA LYS A 229 12.27 12.49 24.65
C LYS A 229 12.98 11.43 23.82
N ASP A 230 12.52 10.16 23.87
CA ASP A 230 13.11 9.02 23.18
C ASP A 230 12.46 8.78 21.82
N PHE A 231 11.26 9.31 21.61
CA PHE A 231 10.48 9.18 20.37
C PHE A 231 9.68 10.47 20.11
N PRO A 232 10.31 11.55 19.61
CA PRO A 232 9.66 12.83 19.36
C PRO A 232 8.55 12.77 18.32
N GLU A 233 8.56 11.74 17.46
CA GLU A 233 7.52 11.46 16.46
C GLU A 233 6.12 11.31 17.09
N ILE A 234 6.01 11.06 18.40
CA ILE A 234 4.75 11.02 19.13
C ILE A 234 3.93 12.32 18.99
N PHE A 235 4.57 13.45 18.63
CA PHE A 235 3.88 14.71 18.32
C PHE A 235 2.98 14.68 17.09
N TRP A 236 3.04 13.63 16.26
CA TRP A 236 2.02 13.41 15.24
C TRP A 236 0.66 13.03 15.83
N ASP A 237 0.66 12.51 17.05
CA ASP A 237 -0.54 12.02 17.73
C ASP A 237 -0.88 12.88 18.95
N LEU A 238 -1.26 14.13 18.71
CA LEU A 238 -1.69 15.10 19.75
C LEU A 238 -3.16 14.95 20.15
N PHE A 239 -3.90 14.02 19.60
CA PHE A 239 -5.31 13.80 19.87
C PHE A 239 -5.49 13.11 21.23
N VAL A 240 -6.64 13.33 21.89
CA VAL A 240 -7.02 12.62 23.14
C VAL A 240 -7.96 11.44 22.86
N CYS A 241 -8.65 11.47 21.70
CA CYS A 241 -9.75 10.55 21.40
C CYS A 241 -9.31 9.11 21.08
N ASN A 242 -8.10 8.91 20.61
CA ASN A 242 -7.52 7.59 20.34
C ASN A 242 -6.68 7.04 21.51
N LYS A 243 -6.88 7.57 22.71
CA LYS A 243 -6.07 7.25 23.88
C LYS A 243 -6.90 6.81 25.08
N ILE A 244 -6.31 5.95 25.91
CA ILE A 244 -6.78 5.66 27.27
C ILE A 244 -5.67 6.10 28.22
N PHE A 245 -6.05 6.86 29.22
CA PHE A 245 -5.15 7.41 30.23
C PHE A 245 -5.43 6.76 31.60
N ARG A 246 -4.38 6.46 32.37
CA ARG A 246 -4.58 6.21 33.80
C ARG A 246 -5.08 7.50 34.46
N ARG A 247 -6.09 7.40 35.30
CA ARG A 247 -6.71 8.57 35.90
C ARG A 247 -5.73 9.36 36.76
N ASP A 248 -4.92 8.70 37.56
CA ASP A 248 -3.89 9.33 38.38
C ASP A 248 -2.79 10.01 37.54
N SER A 249 -2.45 9.43 36.40
CA SER A 249 -1.53 10.05 35.45
C SER A 249 -2.15 11.27 34.75
N TRP A 250 -3.42 11.22 34.38
CA TRP A 250 -4.13 12.39 33.85
C TRP A 250 -4.13 13.53 34.85
N ASP A 251 -4.54 13.26 36.12
CA ASP A 251 -4.59 14.25 37.17
C ASP A 251 -3.19 14.84 37.49
N LYS A 252 -2.14 14.03 37.41
CA LYS A 252 -0.76 14.44 37.66
C LYS A 252 -0.18 15.33 36.55
N TYR A 253 -0.40 14.97 35.27
CA TYR A 253 0.28 15.62 34.16
C TYR A 253 -0.55 16.72 33.51
N VAL A 254 -1.87 16.58 33.48
CA VAL A 254 -2.81 17.44 32.75
C VAL A 254 -3.73 18.20 33.69
N GLY A 255 -4.58 17.49 34.42
CA GLY A 255 -5.64 18.01 35.26
C GLY A 255 -6.91 18.29 34.46
N GLU A 256 -7.05 19.49 33.89
CA GLU A 256 -8.23 19.95 33.16
C GLU A 256 -7.86 20.39 31.74
N PHE A 257 -8.86 20.33 30.85
CA PHE A 257 -8.74 20.91 29.50
C PHE A 257 -8.83 22.44 29.57
N PRO A 258 -8.10 23.17 28.71
CA PRO A 258 -8.35 24.59 28.52
C PRO A 258 -9.77 24.81 27.94
N GLU A 259 -10.42 25.86 28.44
CA GLU A 259 -11.79 26.21 28.05
C GLU A 259 -11.85 27.41 27.11
N GLY A 260 -12.83 27.45 26.23
CA GLY A 260 -13.07 28.58 25.34
C GLY A 260 -12.09 28.67 24.18
N VAL A 261 -11.30 27.60 23.91
CA VAL A 261 -10.31 27.54 22.81
C VAL A 261 -10.60 26.37 21.90
N LEU A 262 -10.12 26.45 20.63
CA LEU A 262 -10.06 25.29 19.73
C LEU A 262 -8.75 24.54 19.96
N TYR A 263 -8.71 23.24 19.57
CA TYR A 263 -7.52 22.39 19.72
C TYR A 263 -7.05 22.22 21.18
N GLU A 264 -7.99 22.19 22.10
CA GLU A 264 -7.78 22.08 23.56
C GLU A 264 -7.05 20.80 23.97
N ASP A 265 -7.13 19.75 23.14
CA ASP A 265 -6.48 18.45 23.31
C ASP A 265 -4.95 18.51 23.13
N GLN A 266 -4.45 19.43 22.31
CA GLN A 266 -3.02 19.52 21.99
C GLN A 266 -2.19 19.94 23.20
N GLU A 267 -2.66 20.87 24.01
CA GLU A 267 -1.99 21.27 25.23
C GLU A 267 -1.95 20.11 26.25
N CYS A 268 -3.03 19.35 26.35
CA CYS A 268 -3.13 18.22 27.29
C CYS A 268 -2.10 17.13 26.97
N THR A 269 -2.07 16.69 25.71
CA THR A 269 -1.11 15.66 25.28
C THR A 269 0.32 16.17 25.29
N ALA A 270 0.56 17.42 24.90
CA ALA A 270 1.87 18.04 24.99
C ALA A 270 2.42 18.10 26.43
N LYS A 271 1.56 18.39 27.42
CA LYS A 271 1.94 18.34 28.84
C LYS A 271 2.41 16.96 29.26
N MET A 272 1.75 15.90 28.81
CA MET A 272 2.17 14.53 29.12
C MET A 272 3.52 14.19 28.47
N PHE A 273 3.71 14.53 27.20
CA PHE A 273 4.96 14.26 26.48
C PHE A 273 6.14 15.04 27.08
N ALA A 274 5.96 16.31 27.36
CA ALA A 274 6.99 17.18 27.93
C ALA A 274 7.38 16.79 29.37
N LYS A 275 6.42 16.35 30.18
CA LYS A 275 6.67 15.90 31.55
C LYS A 275 7.13 14.44 31.65
N GLY A 276 7.33 13.75 30.52
CA GLY A 276 7.92 12.42 30.45
C GLY A 276 7.00 11.27 30.81
N ALA A 277 5.69 11.42 30.58
CA ALA A 277 4.75 10.31 30.68
C ALA A 277 5.11 9.17 29.71
N ALA A 278 4.88 7.94 30.12
CA ALA A 278 5.13 6.73 29.34
C ALA A 278 3.87 6.33 28.56
N PHE A 279 4.02 6.06 27.29
CA PHE A 279 2.94 5.67 26.37
C PHE A 279 3.18 4.30 25.77
N ASP A 280 2.12 3.50 25.67
CA ASP A 280 2.09 2.33 24.83
C ASP A 280 1.44 2.69 23.48
N LEU A 281 2.12 2.37 22.39
CA LEU A 281 1.68 2.68 21.02
C LEU A 281 1.27 1.40 20.32
N LEU A 282 0.01 1.30 19.89
CA LEU A 282 -0.56 0.13 19.23
C LEU A 282 -0.70 0.39 17.72
N GLU A 283 -0.44 -0.64 16.91
CA GLU A 283 -0.68 -0.60 15.45
C GLU A 283 -2.17 -0.73 15.11
N ASP A 284 -2.96 -1.25 16.05
CA ASP A 284 -4.40 -1.47 15.85
C ASP A 284 -5.15 -0.16 15.64
N CYS A 285 -6.11 -0.17 14.71
CA CYS A 285 -7.11 0.88 14.62
C CYS A 285 -7.99 0.83 15.87
N VAL A 286 -7.86 1.85 16.71
CA VAL A 286 -8.63 1.98 17.95
C VAL A 286 -9.68 3.08 17.88
N TYR A 287 -9.63 3.92 16.87
CA TYR A 287 -10.52 5.06 16.70
C TYR A 287 -10.85 5.28 15.23
N ARG A 288 -12.14 5.43 14.90
CA ARG A 288 -12.65 5.67 13.57
C ARG A 288 -13.11 7.11 13.46
N TRP A 289 -12.29 7.95 12.84
CA TRP A 289 -12.56 9.37 12.64
C TRP A 289 -13.42 9.57 11.38
N ARG A 290 -14.63 10.10 11.57
CA ARG A 290 -15.56 10.39 10.51
C ARG A 290 -15.18 11.66 9.75
N LEU A 291 -15.10 11.59 8.44
CA LEU A 291 -15.10 12.77 7.59
C LEU A 291 -16.52 13.05 7.13
N ARG A 292 -17.09 14.16 7.59
CA ARG A 292 -18.44 14.58 7.23
C ARG A 292 -18.47 14.99 5.76
N ASP A 293 -19.39 14.39 4.98
CA ASP A 293 -19.51 14.63 3.53
C ASP A 293 -19.97 16.07 3.20
N ASP A 294 -20.60 16.76 4.14
CA ASP A 294 -21.08 18.15 4.00
C ASP A 294 -20.04 19.22 4.34
N GLY A 295 -18.83 18.82 4.77
CA GLY A 295 -17.75 19.74 5.11
C GLY A 295 -17.99 20.56 6.40
N SER A 296 -18.93 20.15 7.26
CA SER A 296 -19.31 20.87 8.48
C SER A 296 -18.35 20.64 9.67
N SER A 297 -17.28 19.85 9.52
CA SER A 297 -16.31 19.65 10.61
C SER A 297 -15.53 20.92 10.91
N ILE A 298 -15.30 21.20 12.19
CA ILE A 298 -14.55 22.38 12.69
C ILE A 298 -13.17 22.47 12.01
N THR A 299 -12.49 21.36 11.82
CA THR A 299 -11.12 21.28 11.26
C THR A 299 -11.02 21.52 9.75
N GLN A 300 -12.14 21.70 9.02
CA GLN A 300 -12.13 21.83 7.56
C GLN A 300 -12.02 23.27 7.04
N ASN A 301 -12.15 24.30 7.86
CA ASN A 301 -12.13 25.72 7.44
C ASN A 301 -10.77 26.39 7.67
N LYS A 302 -9.73 25.94 6.98
CA LYS A 302 -8.34 26.42 7.12
C LYS A 302 -8.04 27.77 6.42
N SER A 303 -9.01 28.35 5.71
CA SER A 303 -8.86 29.67 5.06
C SER A 303 -9.30 30.85 5.93
N SER A 304 -9.80 30.58 7.15
CA SER A 304 -10.21 31.61 8.11
C SER A 304 -9.01 32.19 8.84
N VAL A 305 -8.96 33.52 8.95
CA VAL A 305 -7.97 34.22 9.79
C VAL A 305 -8.17 33.85 11.26
N ASP A 306 -9.40 33.73 11.69
CA ASP A 306 -9.73 33.37 13.08
C ASP A 306 -9.22 31.96 13.45
N ASP A 307 -9.38 30.95 12.54
CA ASP A 307 -8.82 29.61 12.76
C ASP A 307 -7.29 29.62 12.81
N LEU A 308 -6.64 30.41 11.93
CA LEU A 308 -5.19 30.59 11.96
C LEU A 308 -4.71 31.23 13.29
N VAL A 309 -5.38 32.31 13.74
CA VAL A 309 -5.03 32.99 15.00
C VAL A 309 -5.20 32.03 16.18
N GLN A 310 -6.30 31.28 16.26
CA GLN A 310 -6.51 30.29 17.31
C GLN A 310 -5.45 29.18 17.27
N ARG A 311 -5.02 28.75 16.07
CA ARG A 311 -3.92 27.79 15.93
C ARG A 311 -2.61 28.34 16.49
N MET A 312 -2.31 29.62 16.26
CA MET A 312 -1.14 30.31 16.84
C MET A 312 -1.28 30.44 18.37
N ASP A 313 -2.48 30.77 18.87
CA ASP A 313 -2.72 30.88 20.30
C ASP A 313 -2.48 29.55 21.04
N VAL A 314 -2.94 28.44 20.47
CA VAL A 314 -2.63 27.09 21.01
C VAL A 314 -1.12 26.82 21.00
N ALA A 315 -0.43 27.18 19.92
CA ALA A 315 1.01 27.03 19.89
C ALA A 315 1.71 27.86 20.97
N ARG A 316 1.22 29.06 21.28
CA ARG A 316 1.72 29.91 22.38
C ARG A 316 1.53 29.27 23.76
N THR A 317 0.43 28.51 23.97
CA THR A 317 0.22 27.78 25.22
C THR A 317 1.07 26.52 25.33
N VAL A 318 1.29 25.82 24.22
CA VAL A 318 2.10 24.61 24.15
C VAL A 318 3.60 24.87 24.23
N GLN A 319 4.09 25.95 23.61
CA GLN A 319 5.52 26.30 23.56
C GLN A 319 6.20 26.26 24.94
N PRO A 320 5.75 27.00 25.98
CA PRO A 320 6.42 27.00 27.30
C PRO A 320 6.37 25.63 27.97
N VAL A 321 5.34 24.82 27.69
CA VAL A 321 5.24 23.45 28.18
C VAL A 321 6.35 22.59 27.60
N ILE A 322 6.56 22.66 26.29
CA ILE A 322 7.61 21.91 25.59
C ILE A 322 8.99 22.38 26.02
N GLU A 323 9.22 23.69 26.10
CA GLU A 323 10.51 24.26 26.54
C GLU A 323 10.84 23.88 27.99
N SER A 324 9.83 23.71 28.85
CA SER A 324 10.03 23.25 30.24
C SER A 324 10.58 21.84 30.36
N SER A 325 10.42 21.01 29.31
CA SER A 325 11.01 19.65 29.29
C SER A 325 12.53 19.66 29.33
N ARG A 326 13.16 20.72 28.78
CA ARG A 326 14.61 20.84 28.60
C ARG A 326 15.24 19.71 27.76
N GLU A 327 14.44 19.00 26.98
CA GLU A 327 14.87 17.94 26.09
C GLU A 327 15.07 18.49 24.68
N PRO A 328 16.33 18.68 24.20
CA PRO A 328 16.59 19.39 22.94
C PRO A 328 15.91 18.74 21.72
N ALA A 329 15.94 17.41 21.64
CA ALA A 329 15.31 16.69 20.53
C ALA A 329 13.79 16.87 20.47
N LEU A 330 13.12 16.90 21.63
CA LEU A 330 11.69 17.11 21.73
C LEU A 330 11.31 18.55 21.33
N ILE A 331 12.08 19.52 21.81
CA ILE A 331 11.89 20.94 21.51
C ILE A 331 12.07 21.20 20.02
N ASP A 332 13.19 20.74 19.45
CA ASP A 332 13.51 20.89 18.03
C ASP A 332 12.44 20.25 17.14
N TYR A 333 12.02 19.04 17.49
CA TYR A 333 10.98 18.34 16.75
C TYR A 333 9.66 19.10 16.74
N TRP A 334 9.20 19.59 17.89
CA TRP A 334 7.94 20.33 17.99
C TRP A 334 7.97 21.60 17.14
N TYR A 335 9.02 22.43 17.23
CA TYR A 335 9.13 23.65 16.43
C TYR A 335 9.18 23.36 14.93
N SER A 336 10.03 22.44 14.52
CA SER A 336 10.19 22.12 13.11
C SER A 336 8.91 21.50 12.53
N LYS A 337 8.22 20.65 13.30
CA LYS A 337 6.91 20.09 12.93
C LYS A 337 5.85 21.19 12.83
N PHE A 338 5.76 22.06 13.83
CA PHE A 338 4.78 23.15 13.84
C PHE A 338 4.94 24.02 12.60
N LEU A 339 6.16 24.50 12.33
CA LEU A 339 6.45 25.37 11.19
C LEU A 339 6.27 24.67 9.83
N CYS A 340 6.73 23.44 9.67
CA CYS A 340 6.76 22.78 8.37
C CYS A 340 5.55 21.88 8.08
N GLU A 341 4.85 21.38 9.08
CA GLU A 341 3.74 20.44 8.90
C GLU A 341 2.40 21.03 9.33
N ASP A 342 2.30 21.49 10.59
CA ASP A 342 1.01 21.94 11.12
C ASP A 342 0.53 23.22 10.41
N LEU A 343 1.45 24.12 10.08
CA LEU A 343 1.15 25.34 9.33
C LEU A 343 1.06 25.12 7.81
N PHE A 344 1.52 23.99 7.28
CA PHE A 344 1.48 23.72 5.85
C PHE A 344 0.05 23.70 5.30
N TYR A 345 -0.92 23.28 6.06
CA TYR A 345 -2.35 23.37 5.69
C TYR A 345 -2.78 24.81 5.44
N TYR A 346 -2.27 25.78 6.20
CA TYR A 346 -2.52 27.20 6.02
C TYR A 346 -1.70 27.79 4.87
N TYR A 347 -0.47 27.32 4.64
CA TYR A 347 0.35 27.73 3.49
C TYR A 347 -0.37 27.50 2.16
N ARG A 348 -1.09 26.41 2.05
CA ARG A 348 -1.86 26.05 0.86
C ARG A 348 -3.08 26.94 0.62
N GLU A 349 -3.58 27.60 1.65
CA GLU A 349 -4.73 28.50 1.56
C GLU A 349 -4.33 29.93 1.15
N VAL A 350 -3.07 30.34 1.30
CA VAL A 350 -2.58 31.69 0.95
C VAL A 350 -3.05 32.20 -0.42
N PRO A 351 -3.09 31.38 -1.50
CA PRO A 351 -3.57 31.86 -2.81
C PRO A 351 -5.05 32.26 -2.85
N ARG A 352 -5.84 31.82 -1.85
CA ARG A 352 -7.31 32.02 -1.81
C ARG A 352 -7.73 32.93 -0.68
N ALA A 353 -6.86 33.10 0.31
CA ALA A 353 -7.14 33.85 1.53
C ALA A 353 -7.12 35.36 1.29
N LEU A 354 -7.68 36.11 2.22
CA LEU A 354 -7.65 37.57 2.24
C LEU A 354 -6.23 38.07 2.57
N PRO A 355 -5.90 39.35 2.26
CA PRO A 355 -4.58 39.90 2.57
C PRO A 355 -4.18 39.77 4.04
N GLU A 356 -5.15 39.95 4.96
CA GLU A 356 -4.95 39.90 6.40
C GLU A 356 -4.48 38.50 6.88
N PHE A 357 -4.83 37.47 6.13
CA PHE A 357 -4.35 36.11 6.38
C PHE A 357 -2.83 35.98 6.19
N TRP A 358 -2.28 36.61 5.15
CA TRP A 358 -0.84 36.66 4.95
C TRP A 358 -0.13 37.34 6.10
N ASP A 359 -0.63 38.52 6.52
CA ASP A 359 -0.03 39.29 7.60
C ASP A 359 -0.03 38.51 8.92
N ALA A 360 -1.15 37.84 9.25
CA ALA A 360 -1.27 37.00 10.42
C ALA A 360 -0.32 35.77 10.35
N LEU A 361 -0.17 35.18 9.17
CA LEU A 361 0.71 34.04 8.97
C LEU A 361 2.19 34.44 9.10
N VAL A 362 2.59 35.58 8.53
CA VAL A 362 3.95 36.14 8.66
C VAL A 362 4.27 36.42 10.12
N GLU A 363 3.37 37.09 10.83
CA GLU A 363 3.54 37.42 12.24
C GLU A 363 3.71 36.13 13.08
N GLY A 364 2.82 35.15 12.89
CA GLY A 364 2.86 33.89 13.61
C GLY A 364 4.12 33.06 13.30
N VAL A 365 4.53 32.97 12.03
CA VAL A 365 5.75 32.23 11.68
C VAL A 365 6.99 32.91 12.28
N ARG A 366 7.09 34.23 12.22
CA ARG A 366 8.21 35.01 12.81
C ARG A 366 8.29 34.85 14.33
N GLU A 367 7.18 34.70 15.00
CA GLU A 367 7.13 34.47 16.46
C GLU A 367 7.79 33.15 16.85
N PHE A 368 7.54 32.09 16.08
CA PHE A 368 8.04 30.73 16.39
C PHE A 368 9.36 30.40 15.71
N TYR A 369 9.76 31.12 14.65
CA TYR A 369 11.04 30.93 13.99
C TYR A 369 12.12 31.72 14.74
N ARG A 370 13.22 31.04 15.09
CA ARG A 370 14.36 31.64 15.80
C ARG A 370 15.66 31.36 15.08
N ASP A 371 16.38 32.40 14.69
CA ASP A 371 17.65 32.32 13.98
C ASP A 371 18.77 31.67 14.82
N ASP A 372 18.63 31.65 16.15
CA ASP A 372 19.62 31.10 17.10
C ASP A 372 19.42 29.59 17.36
N ARG A 373 18.49 28.95 16.69
CA ARG A 373 18.25 27.51 16.82
C ARG A 373 18.64 26.77 15.56
N ASP A 374 19.45 25.72 15.73
CA ASP A 374 19.66 24.68 14.72
C ASP A 374 18.44 23.77 14.66
N TYR A 375 17.44 24.17 13.90
CA TYR A 375 16.30 23.30 13.67
C TYR A 375 16.71 22.10 12.80
N THR A 376 16.27 20.91 13.20
CA THR A 376 16.43 19.72 12.36
C THR A 376 15.37 19.75 11.24
N PHE A 377 15.40 20.79 10.41
CA PHE A 377 14.50 20.91 9.27
C PHE A 377 14.69 19.81 8.23
N SER A 378 15.83 19.13 8.25
CA SER A 378 16.21 18.12 7.25
C SER A 378 15.20 16.97 7.07
N ARG A 379 14.36 16.69 8.07
CA ARG A 379 13.29 15.69 8.00
C ARG A 379 12.05 16.15 7.22
N TRP A 380 11.91 17.46 7.00
CA TRP A 380 10.75 18.02 6.31
C TRP A 380 11.07 18.27 4.82
N PRO A 381 10.08 18.17 3.93
CA PRO A 381 10.27 18.47 2.51
C PRO A 381 10.85 19.88 2.30
N LEU A 382 11.79 19.99 1.36
CA LEU A 382 12.53 21.26 1.13
C LEU A 382 11.61 22.44 0.84
N GLU A 383 10.54 22.23 0.06
CA GLU A 383 9.59 23.29 -0.26
C GLU A 383 8.93 23.90 0.98
N ARG A 384 8.65 23.10 2.00
CA ARG A 384 8.07 23.60 3.26
C ARG A 384 9.05 24.46 4.04
N ARG A 385 10.32 24.02 4.08
CA ARG A 385 11.41 24.80 4.70
C ARG A 385 11.63 26.13 3.99
N LEU A 386 11.58 26.14 2.66
CA LEU A 386 11.71 27.35 1.85
C LEU A 386 10.49 28.28 1.99
N MET A 387 9.28 27.74 2.14
CA MET A 387 8.08 28.54 2.45
C MET A 387 8.20 29.22 3.83
N VAL A 388 8.72 28.52 4.85
CA VAL A 388 9.02 29.13 6.16
C VAL A 388 9.98 30.30 5.99
N LEU A 389 11.08 30.13 5.25
CA LEU A 389 12.04 31.20 5.01
C LEU A 389 11.43 32.41 4.29
N ALA A 390 10.59 32.16 3.27
CA ALA A 390 9.87 33.20 2.56
C ALA A 390 8.93 34.01 3.48
N LEU A 391 8.24 33.34 4.40
CA LEU A 391 7.38 33.96 5.41
C LEU A 391 8.19 34.75 6.43
N VAL A 392 9.31 34.24 6.92
CA VAL A 392 10.22 34.96 7.81
C VAL A 392 10.71 36.25 7.16
N ARG A 393 10.95 36.26 5.86
CA ARG A 393 11.38 37.40 5.09
C ARG A 393 10.24 38.32 4.64
N ASP A 394 8.99 37.88 4.82
CA ASP A 394 7.80 38.54 4.26
C ASP A 394 7.87 38.69 2.71
N ASP A 395 8.46 37.66 2.07
CA ASP A 395 8.58 37.65 0.61
C ASP A 395 7.47 36.75 0.00
N LYS A 396 6.33 37.38 -0.22
CA LYS A 396 5.16 36.73 -0.81
C LYS A 396 5.43 36.21 -2.22
N ASN A 397 6.32 36.83 -2.99
CA ASN A 397 6.64 36.39 -4.34
C ASN A 397 7.48 35.12 -4.31
N ALA A 398 8.52 35.06 -3.49
CA ALA A 398 9.29 33.85 -3.26
C ALA A 398 8.41 32.72 -2.75
N PHE A 399 7.51 32.98 -1.79
CA PHE A 399 6.55 32.00 -1.28
C PHE A 399 5.68 31.41 -2.40
N TYR A 400 5.10 32.26 -3.26
CA TYR A 400 4.29 31.76 -4.39
C TYR A 400 5.10 30.94 -5.38
N ARG A 401 6.37 31.31 -5.64
CA ARG A 401 7.22 30.52 -6.51
C ARG A 401 7.51 29.13 -5.97
N VAL A 402 7.88 29.05 -4.70
CA VAL A 402 8.09 27.75 -4.02
C VAL A 402 6.82 26.91 -4.03
N LEU A 403 5.66 27.52 -3.73
CA LEU A 403 4.38 26.82 -3.73
C LEU A 403 4.00 26.30 -5.13
N LEU A 404 4.23 27.09 -6.18
CA LEU A 404 3.97 26.71 -7.56
C LEU A 404 4.90 25.58 -8.01
N ASP A 405 6.18 25.72 -7.74
CA ASP A 405 7.18 24.70 -8.06
C ASP A 405 6.81 23.37 -7.39
N SER A 406 6.42 23.40 -6.12
CA SER A 406 5.99 22.19 -5.41
C SER A 406 4.73 21.55 -5.99
N GLN A 407 3.81 22.34 -6.53
CA GLN A 407 2.60 21.84 -7.19
C GLN A 407 2.86 21.26 -8.58
N GLU A 408 3.79 21.84 -9.33
CA GLU A 408 4.14 21.39 -10.68
C GLU A 408 5.05 20.15 -10.65
N ARG A 409 5.97 20.08 -9.71
CA ARG A 409 7.09 19.13 -9.67
C ARG A 409 7.04 18.14 -8.50
N GLY A 410 6.09 18.31 -7.58
CA GLY A 410 6.00 17.53 -6.35
C GLY A 410 7.11 17.89 -5.35
N THR A 411 7.47 16.92 -4.51
CA THR A 411 8.52 17.09 -3.48
C THR A 411 9.93 16.75 -3.98
N ARG A 412 10.14 16.70 -5.31
CA ARG A 412 11.42 16.31 -5.90
C ARG A 412 12.44 17.43 -5.81
N THR A 413 13.63 17.04 -5.41
CA THR A 413 14.78 17.94 -5.22
C THR A 413 16.03 17.31 -5.80
N ARG A 414 16.96 18.12 -6.29
CA ARG A 414 18.30 17.65 -6.58
C ARG A 414 19.07 17.53 -5.27
N THR A 415 19.81 16.44 -5.10
CA THR A 415 20.70 16.20 -3.95
C THR A 415 22.13 16.36 -4.37
N ILE A 416 22.84 17.28 -3.75
CA ILE A 416 24.24 17.61 -4.04
C ILE A 416 25.09 17.12 -2.87
N TYR A 417 26.08 16.29 -3.14
CA TYR A 417 27.07 15.85 -2.17
C TYR A 417 28.34 16.69 -2.32
N ASP A 418 28.78 17.38 -1.29
CA ASP A 418 29.97 18.24 -1.32
C ASP A 418 31.25 17.55 -0.79
N GLY A 419 31.19 16.26 -0.55
CA GLY A 419 32.27 15.44 0.04
C GLY A 419 32.18 15.27 1.56
N ALA A 420 31.24 15.98 2.21
CA ALA A 420 31.01 15.90 3.66
C ALA A 420 29.52 15.85 4.01
N THR A 421 28.69 16.62 3.32
CA THR A 421 27.26 16.78 3.59
C THR A 421 26.43 16.66 2.33
N TYR A 422 25.15 16.31 2.51
CA TYR A 422 24.16 16.26 1.44
C TYR A 422 23.27 17.50 1.54
N LYS A 423 23.12 18.22 0.43
CA LYS A 423 22.26 19.41 0.35
C LYS A 423 21.18 19.19 -0.71
N GLN A 424 19.96 19.55 -0.39
CA GLN A 424 18.86 19.57 -1.35
C GLN A 424 18.84 20.90 -2.08
N TRP A 425 18.50 20.85 -3.35
CA TRP A 425 18.44 22.02 -4.21
C TRP A 425 17.20 22.00 -5.12
N VAL A 426 16.63 23.18 -5.36
CA VAL A 426 15.60 23.49 -6.37
C VAL A 426 15.90 24.88 -6.92
N PRO A 427 15.44 25.23 -8.14
CA PRO A 427 15.73 26.55 -8.75
C PRO A 427 15.34 27.74 -7.88
N ALA A 428 14.29 27.64 -7.09
CA ALA A 428 13.82 28.69 -6.20
C ALA A 428 14.89 29.13 -5.17
N VAL A 429 15.86 28.25 -4.84
CA VAL A 429 16.97 28.57 -3.91
C VAL A 429 17.82 29.73 -4.49
N ASP A 430 18.23 29.61 -5.75
CA ASP A 430 19.13 30.60 -6.37
C ASP A 430 18.38 31.80 -6.97
N GLU A 431 17.17 31.58 -7.48
CA GLU A 431 16.44 32.58 -8.22
C GLU A 431 15.67 33.58 -7.34
N PHE A 432 15.19 33.14 -6.15
CA PHE A 432 14.24 33.91 -5.36
C PHE A 432 14.61 34.04 -3.89
N LEU A 433 15.40 33.13 -3.33
CA LEU A 433 15.66 33.05 -1.89
C LEU A 433 17.13 33.20 -1.51
N ASP A 434 18.02 33.54 -2.44
CA ASP A 434 19.45 33.72 -2.15
C ASP A 434 19.71 34.90 -1.19
N PRO A 435 20.52 34.76 -0.13
CA PRO A 435 21.11 33.51 0.34
C PRO A 435 20.16 32.65 1.19
N VAL A 436 20.11 31.34 0.94
CA VAL A 436 19.42 30.37 1.80
C VAL A 436 20.41 29.83 2.83
N PRO A 437 20.08 29.82 4.12
CA PRO A 437 20.94 29.21 5.13
C PRO A 437 21.19 27.72 4.83
N ASP A 438 22.45 27.29 4.96
CA ASP A 438 22.85 25.88 4.73
C ASP A 438 22.05 24.90 5.58
N SER A 439 21.70 25.25 6.80
CA SER A 439 20.88 24.43 7.71
C SER A 439 19.52 24.08 7.14
N LEU A 440 18.96 24.95 6.28
CA LEU A 440 17.69 24.67 5.60
C LEU A 440 17.84 23.75 4.39
N LEU A 441 19.04 23.64 3.82
CA LEU A 441 19.29 22.80 2.63
C LEU A 441 19.85 21.42 3.02
N THR A 442 20.60 21.33 4.12
CA THR A 442 21.31 20.14 4.52
C THR A 442 20.36 19.02 4.92
N LEU A 443 20.64 17.81 4.46
CA LEU A 443 20.05 16.56 4.96
C LEU A 443 20.80 16.09 6.21
N LYS A 444 20.11 15.36 7.09
CA LYS A 444 20.69 14.86 8.34
C LYS A 444 21.88 13.96 8.10
N ASP A 445 21.75 13.03 7.17
CA ASP A 445 22.73 11.99 6.81
C ASP A 445 22.40 11.36 5.46
N ALA A 446 23.21 10.40 5.03
CA ALA A 446 23.00 9.63 3.82
C ALA A 446 21.67 8.85 3.83
N ASP A 447 21.18 8.45 5.02
CA ASP A 447 19.95 7.67 5.14
C ASP A 447 18.69 8.48 4.80
N ALA A 448 18.81 9.81 4.85
CA ALA A 448 17.74 10.72 4.42
C ALA A 448 17.59 10.81 2.88
N VAL A 449 18.51 10.23 2.09
CA VAL A 449 18.41 10.13 0.64
C VAL A 449 17.67 8.85 0.27
N ASP A 450 16.49 8.97 -0.29
CA ASP A 450 15.69 7.81 -0.73
C ASP A 450 16.37 7.08 -1.90
N SER A 451 16.11 5.78 -2.01
CA SER A 451 16.57 4.96 -3.12
C SER A 451 15.41 4.27 -3.82
N GLU A 452 15.52 4.09 -5.12
CA GLU A 452 14.54 3.36 -5.91
C GLU A 452 15.23 2.30 -6.77
N ALA A 453 14.60 1.13 -6.88
CA ALA A 453 14.99 0.10 -7.83
C ALA A 453 13.74 -0.44 -8.52
N ILE A 454 13.80 -0.47 -9.85
CA ILE A 454 12.69 -0.85 -10.71
C ILE A 454 13.18 -1.87 -11.73
N VAL A 455 12.44 -2.95 -11.91
CA VAL A 455 12.60 -3.89 -13.02
C VAL A 455 11.63 -3.49 -14.13
N SER A 456 12.16 -3.19 -15.31
CA SER A 456 11.36 -2.85 -16.49
C SER A 456 11.04 -4.05 -17.36
N GLN A 457 11.95 -5.03 -17.44
CA GLN A 457 11.82 -6.18 -18.34
C GLN A 457 12.49 -7.43 -17.77
N VAL A 458 11.89 -8.60 -18.04
CA VAL A 458 12.49 -9.91 -17.81
C VAL A 458 12.37 -10.72 -19.08
N GLU A 459 13.48 -11.21 -19.60
CA GLU A 459 13.55 -11.95 -20.86
C GLU A 459 14.26 -13.28 -20.68
N TYR A 460 13.80 -14.30 -21.43
CA TYR A 460 14.51 -15.55 -21.58
C TYR A 460 15.62 -15.42 -22.64
N ILE A 461 16.81 -15.87 -22.28
CA ILE A 461 17.96 -15.91 -23.20
C ILE A 461 18.02 -17.30 -23.83
N PRO A 462 18.00 -17.40 -25.18
CA PRO A 462 18.21 -18.69 -25.84
C PRO A 462 19.55 -19.32 -25.40
N GLY A 463 19.51 -20.56 -24.91
CA GLY A 463 20.67 -21.21 -24.34
C GLY A 463 20.68 -21.36 -22.82
N GLY A 464 19.62 -20.92 -22.15
CA GLY A 464 19.39 -21.21 -20.75
C GLY A 464 19.77 -20.07 -19.78
N GLY A 465 19.08 -18.98 -19.82
CA GLY A 465 19.30 -17.90 -18.85
C GLY A 465 18.16 -16.90 -18.84
N LEU A 466 18.15 -16.00 -17.84
CA LEU A 466 17.25 -14.86 -17.77
C LEU A 466 18.05 -13.57 -17.82
N ARG A 467 17.56 -12.61 -18.58
CA ARG A 467 18.01 -11.22 -18.55
C ARG A 467 16.96 -10.39 -17.84
N VAL A 468 17.39 -9.63 -16.82
CA VAL A 468 16.54 -8.69 -16.11
C VAL A 468 17.08 -7.30 -16.37
N THR A 469 16.27 -6.45 -16.96
CA THR A 469 16.61 -5.05 -17.26
C THR A 469 15.85 -4.14 -16.32
N GLY A 470 16.49 -3.08 -15.86
CA GLY A 470 15.89 -2.11 -14.96
C GLY A 470 16.83 -0.97 -14.64
N TRP A 471 16.49 -0.20 -13.62
CA TRP A 471 17.32 0.90 -13.12
C TRP A 471 17.24 1.02 -11.61
N THR A 472 18.30 1.55 -11.03
CA THR A 472 18.40 1.85 -9.61
C THR A 472 19.18 3.13 -9.39
N TYR A 473 18.69 3.97 -8.49
CA TYR A 473 19.29 5.28 -8.21
C TYR A 473 18.96 5.77 -6.80
N PHE A 474 19.73 6.73 -6.34
CA PHE A 474 19.39 7.57 -5.18
C PHE A 474 18.62 8.80 -5.68
N GLN A 475 17.51 9.10 -5.03
CA GLN A 475 16.60 10.15 -5.48
C GLN A 475 17.27 11.53 -5.44
N GLY A 476 17.23 12.22 -6.57
CA GLY A 476 17.85 13.55 -6.73
C GLY A 476 19.38 13.53 -6.94
N VAL A 477 20.03 12.38 -6.94
CA VAL A 477 21.48 12.21 -7.17
C VAL A 477 21.72 11.84 -8.62
N ASP A 478 22.54 12.62 -9.35
CA ASP A 478 22.97 12.27 -10.69
C ASP A 478 23.84 11.01 -10.64
N PRO A 479 23.53 9.95 -11.40
CA PRO A 479 24.33 8.71 -11.42
C PRO A 479 25.79 8.97 -11.84
N GLU A 480 26.73 8.53 -11.00
CA GLU A 480 28.16 8.70 -11.30
C GLU A 480 28.65 7.68 -12.34
N PRO A 481 29.56 8.10 -13.29
CA PRO A 481 30.09 7.16 -14.27
C PRO A 481 30.84 5.98 -13.69
N ASN A 482 31.37 6.13 -12.45
CA ASN A 482 32.15 5.11 -11.73
C ASN A 482 31.39 4.50 -10.55
N ARG A 483 30.05 4.69 -10.48
CA ARG A 483 29.24 4.09 -9.44
C ARG A 483 29.45 2.57 -9.35
N MET A 484 29.50 2.04 -8.14
CA MET A 484 29.59 0.60 -7.93
C MET A 484 28.17 0.00 -7.83
N LEU A 485 27.95 -1.02 -8.62
CA LEU A 485 26.69 -1.76 -8.63
C LEU A 485 26.99 -3.26 -8.56
N SER A 486 26.37 -3.95 -7.62
CA SER A 486 26.39 -5.40 -7.52
C SER A 486 24.98 -5.92 -7.22
N ALA A 487 24.73 -7.19 -7.54
CA ALA A 487 23.41 -7.81 -7.34
C ALA A 487 23.55 -9.19 -6.71
N TYR A 488 22.56 -9.59 -5.94
CA TYR A 488 22.47 -10.92 -5.37
C TYR A 488 21.01 -11.35 -5.14
N LEU A 489 20.80 -12.65 -5.14
CA LEU A 489 19.55 -13.26 -4.73
C LEU A 489 19.64 -13.66 -3.26
N GLN A 490 18.72 -13.20 -2.44
CA GLN A 490 18.66 -13.55 -1.02
C GLN A 490 17.51 -14.51 -0.76
N GLY A 491 17.82 -15.64 -0.17
CA GLY A 491 16.83 -16.66 0.23
C GLY A 491 17.21 -17.28 1.56
N LYS A 492 16.50 -18.32 1.95
CA LYS A 492 16.83 -19.14 3.12
C LYS A 492 17.20 -20.54 2.68
N ASP A 493 18.26 -21.07 3.26
CA ASP A 493 18.60 -22.47 3.14
C ASP A 493 17.52 -23.32 3.84
N ALA A 494 16.79 -24.09 3.05
CA ALA A 494 15.68 -24.91 3.54
C ALA A 494 16.12 -26.00 4.57
N GLY A 495 17.40 -26.38 4.59
CA GLY A 495 17.93 -27.37 5.53
C GLY A 495 18.20 -26.83 6.94
N ASN A 496 18.57 -25.55 7.08
CA ASN A 496 19.02 -24.98 8.37
C ASN A 496 18.49 -23.57 8.66
N ALA A 497 17.60 -23.05 7.81
CA ALA A 497 16.99 -21.72 7.91
C ALA A 497 17.98 -20.53 7.95
N ARG A 498 19.22 -20.73 7.49
CA ARG A 498 20.22 -19.65 7.37
C ARG A 498 19.94 -18.82 6.11
N ASP A 499 20.20 -17.52 6.21
CA ASP A 499 20.17 -16.66 5.04
C ASP A 499 21.31 -17.00 4.08
N VAL A 500 20.96 -17.09 2.81
CA VAL A 500 21.88 -17.39 1.70
C VAL A 500 21.86 -16.22 0.74
N ARG A 501 23.03 -15.82 0.27
CA ARG A 501 23.20 -14.79 -0.76
C ARG A 501 23.93 -15.40 -1.95
N ILE A 502 23.30 -15.37 -3.10
CA ILE A 502 23.81 -15.90 -4.36
C ILE A 502 24.10 -14.71 -5.27
N PRO A 503 25.36 -14.43 -5.63
CA PRO A 503 25.69 -13.31 -6.48
C PRO A 503 25.09 -13.49 -7.89
N VAL A 504 24.72 -12.36 -8.50
CA VAL A 504 24.23 -12.30 -9.87
C VAL A 504 25.08 -11.31 -10.65
N ASP A 505 25.45 -11.70 -11.87
CA ASP A 505 26.18 -10.81 -12.75
C ASP A 505 25.34 -9.61 -13.13
N VAL A 506 25.92 -8.41 -12.99
CA VAL A 506 25.26 -7.15 -13.30
C VAL A 506 26.18 -6.28 -14.14
N GLU A 507 25.61 -5.74 -15.21
CA GLU A 507 26.21 -4.75 -16.09
C GLU A 507 25.45 -3.45 -16.00
N ARG A 508 26.15 -2.32 -16.16
CA ARG A 508 25.51 -1.00 -16.25
C ARG A 508 25.09 -0.75 -17.70
N GLU A 509 23.94 -0.11 -17.83
CA GLU A 509 23.36 0.21 -19.12
C GLU A 509 22.78 1.64 -19.10
N SER A 510 22.84 2.33 -20.21
CA SER A 510 22.16 3.61 -20.37
C SER A 510 20.73 3.35 -20.87
N LEU A 511 19.74 3.74 -20.05
CA LEU A 511 18.31 3.53 -20.29
C LEU A 511 17.55 4.84 -20.19
N PRO A 512 17.37 5.58 -21.32
CA PRO A 512 16.68 6.88 -21.31
C PRO A 512 15.25 6.85 -20.76
N GLU A 513 14.58 5.68 -20.79
CA GLU A 513 13.26 5.49 -20.20
C GLU A 513 13.25 5.64 -18.68
N ALA A 514 14.39 5.52 -18.01
CA ALA A 514 14.51 5.77 -16.58
C ALA A 514 14.15 7.22 -16.22
N ASP A 515 14.54 8.21 -17.03
CA ASP A 515 14.17 9.61 -16.87
C ASP A 515 12.66 9.81 -16.93
N SER A 516 12.04 9.22 -17.95
CA SER A 516 10.59 9.30 -18.14
C SER A 516 9.81 8.67 -16.99
N ALA A 517 10.31 7.54 -16.47
CA ALA A 517 9.69 6.80 -15.38
C ALA A 517 9.88 7.50 -14.02
N ALA A 518 11.05 8.10 -13.79
CA ALA A 518 11.35 8.89 -12.61
C ALA A 518 10.55 10.21 -12.62
N GLY A 519 10.41 10.83 -13.81
CA GLY A 519 9.74 12.11 -13.97
C GLY A 519 10.36 13.20 -13.08
N ASP A 520 11.67 13.12 -12.83
CA ASP A 520 12.42 14.09 -12.04
C ASP A 520 12.89 15.23 -12.97
N PRO A 521 12.51 16.47 -12.73
CA PRO A 521 12.88 17.58 -13.61
C PRO A 521 14.30 18.08 -13.39
N TYR A 522 15.00 17.62 -12.34
CA TYR A 522 16.28 18.17 -11.90
C TYR A 522 17.44 17.21 -12.08
N THR A 523 17.17 15.91 -12.22
CA THR A 523 18.17 14.84 -12.23
C THR A 523 17.91 13.92 -13.40
N SER A 524 18.95 13.58 -14.16
CA SER A 524 18.86 12.57 -15.22
C SER A 524 19.29 11.21 -14.68
N TYR A 525 18.42 10.22 -14.83
CA TYR A 525 18.68 8.83 -14.44
C TYR A 525 18.93 7.92 -15.65
N ALA A 526 19.17 8.50 -16.82
CA ALA A 526 19.44 7.70 -18.03
C ALA A 526 20.58 6.70 -17.82
N ASP A 527 21.61 7.06 -17.06
CA ASP A 527 22.75 6.20 -16.74
C ASP A 527 22.55 5.36 -15.46
N ALA A 528 21.32 5.35 -14.90
CA ALA A 528 20.96 4.54 -13.75
C ALA A 528 20.64 3.07 -14.10
N GLY A 529 20.61 2.72 -15.38
CA GLY A 529 20.20 1.42 -15.85
C GLY A 529 21.14 0.28 -15.50
N PHE A 530 20.59 -0.92 -15.47
CA PHE A 530 21.32 -2.17 -15.29
C PHE A 530 20.73 -3.29 -16.15
N ILE A 531 21.59 -4.26 -16.46
CA ILE A 531 21.22 -5.56 -17.00
C ILE A 531 21.78 -6.63 -16.06
N LEU A 532 20.90 -7.48 -15.52
CA LEU A 532 21.30 -8.66 -14.76
C LEU A 532 21.25 -9.88 -15.66
N SER A 533 22.26 -10.75 -15.54
CA SER A 533 22.32 -12.03 -16.22
C SER A 533 22.23 -13.17 -15.21
N ILE A 534 21.10 -13.88 -15.19
CA ILE A 534 20.90 -15.08 -14.39
C ILE A 534 21.24 -16.28 -15.28
N SER A 535 22.42 -16.84 -15.06
CA SER A 535 22.96 -17.97 -15.81
C SER A 535 22.40 -19.31 -15.32
N GLU A 536 22.60 -20.39 -16.10
CA GLU A 536 22.32 -21.76 -15.66
C GLU A 536 23.06 -22.10 -14.37
N GLN A 537 24.26 -21.59 -14.19
CA GLN A 537 25.05 -21.80 -12.97
C GLN A 537 24.33 -21.16 -11.76
N THR A 538 23.86 -19.93 -11.88
CA THR A 538 23.09 -19.23 -10.82
C THR A 538 21.84 -20.03 -10.46
N VAL A 539 21.11 -20.57 -11.47
CA VAL A 539 19.93 -21.41 -11.22
C VAL A 539 20.31 -22.69 -10.48
N SER A 540 21.44 -23.31 -10.84
CA SER A 540 21.95 -24.51 -10.16
C SER A 540 22.34 -24.24 -8.71
N GLU A 541 22.93 -23.08 -8.44
CA GLU A 541 23.25 -22.64 -7.07
C GLU A 541 21.98 -22.41 -6.25
N VAL A 542 20.97 -21.73 -6.81
CA VAL A 542 19.66 -21.55 -6.17
C VAL A 542 19.00 -22.90 -5.86
N ALA A 543 19.04 -23.85 -6.80
CA ALA A 543 18.46 -25.17 -6.64
C ALA A 543 19.03 -25.96 -5.45
N GLN A 544 20.32 -25.76 -5.10
CA GLN A 544 20.96 -26.44 -3.95
C GLN A 544 20.33 -26.04 -2.60
N TYR A 545 19.76 -24.85 -2.51
CA TYR A 545 19.14 -24.30 -1.29
C TYR A 545 17.61 -24.44 -1.27
N SER A 546 17.01 -24.91 -2.35
CA SER A 546 15.56 -25.11 -2.48
C SER A 546 15.22 -26.59 -2.38
N THR A 547 14.52 -26.98 -1.32
CA THR A 547 14.02 -28.34 -1.11
C THR A 547 12.50 -28.44 -1.19
N SER A 548 11.81 -27.33 -1.29
CA SER A 548 10.37 -27.25 -1.27
C SER A 548 9.76 -27.57 -2.64
N THR A 549 8.80 -28.47 -2.69
CA THR A 549 7.99 -28.76 -3.88
C THR A 549 6.98 -27.66 -4.20
N GLN A 550 6.72 -26.73 -3.25
CA GLN A 550 5.91 -25.54 -3.47
C GLN A 550 6.74 -24.34 -3.92
N GLY A 551 8.09 -24.50 -3.96
CA GLY A 551 9.05 -23.50 -4.35
C GLY A 551 9.48 -22.58 -3.19
N ASP A 552 10.77 -22.34 -3.09
CA ASP A 552 11.36 -21.36 -2.19
C ASP A 552 11.59 -20.05 -2.94
N THR A 553 11.39 -18.92 -2.26
CA THR A 553 11.55 -17.60 -2.86
C THR A 553 12.92 -17.02 -2.58
N PHE A 554 13.50 -16.40 -3.60
CA PHE A 554 14.77 -15.68 -3.56
C PHE A 554 14.53 -14.25 -3.99
N GLU A 555 14.72 -13.31 -3.08
CA GLU A 555 14.49 -11.89 -3.31
C GLU A 555 15.70 -11.26 -4.01
N LEU A 556 15.46 -10.41 -5.02
CA LEU A 556 16.52 -9.69 -5.71
C LEU A 556 16.90 -8.43 -4.95
N HIS A 557 18.17 -8.33 -4.60
CA HIS A 557 18.79 -7.17 -3.99
C HIS A 557 19.86 -6.59 -4.90
N LEU A 558 19.92 -5.26 -4.92
CA LEU A 558 20.95 -4.49 -5.59
C LEU A 558 21.73 -3.71 -4.53
N ARG A 559 23.05 -3.76 -4.57
CA ARG A 559 23.88 -2.89 -3.75
C ARG A 559 24.46 -1.79 -4.63
N LEU A 560 24.07 -0.56 -4.32
CA LEU A 560 24.49 0.64 -5.04
C LEU A 560 25.39 1.49 -4.15
N ALA A 561 26.56 1.87 -4.68
CA ALA A 561 27.45 2.80 -4.00
C ALA A 561 27.90 3.91 -4.96
N GLU A 562 27.49 5.14 -4.63
CA GLU A 562 27.83 6.40 -5.33
C GLU A 562 27.64 7.58 -4.40
N SER A 563 28.31 8.68 -4.67
CA SER A 563 28.18 9.95 -3.93
C SER A 563 28.27 9.78 -2.40
N GLY A 564 29.15 8.90 -1.92
CA GLY A 564 29.34 8.63 -0.49
C GLY A 564 28.24 7.77 0.17
N ILE A 565 27.22 7.35 -0.58
CA ILE A 565 26.17 6.43 -0.11
C ILE A 565 26.54 5.00 -0.55
N ASP A 566 26.43 4.03 0.35
CA ASP A 566 26.58 2.59 0.05
C ASP A 566 25.41 1.85 0.70
N ARG A 567 24.49 1.32 -0.11
CA ARG A 567 23.22 0.77 0.39
C ARG A 567 22.77 -0.44 -0.42
N ASP A 568 22.16 -1.40 0.29
CA ASP A 568 21.35 -2.45 -0.33
C ASP A 568 19.97 -1.89 -0.68
N VAL A 569 19.60 -1.98 -1.95
CA VAL A 569 18.33 -1.48 -2.49
C VAL A 569 17.46 -2.64 -2.93
N THR A 570 16.29 -2.76 -2.34
CA THR A 570 15.31 -3.80 -2.73
C THR A 570 14.49 -3.33 -3.93
N VAL A 571 14.28 -4.20 -4.90
CA VAL A 571 13.41 -3.92 -6.04
C VAL A 571 11.96 -3.91 -5.59
N ARG A 572 11.32 -2.72 -5.59
CA ARG A 572 9.94 -2.53 -5.11
C ARG A 572 8.90 -2.42 -6.22
N ARG A 573 9.32 -2.16 -7.44
CA ARG A 573 8.42 -1.99 -8.59
C ARG A 573 8.87 -2.82 -9.77
N VAL A 574 7.90 -3.42 -10.43
CA VAL A 574 8.07 -4.06 -11.72
C VAL A 574 7.14 -3.37 -12.70
N LEU A 575 7.68 -2.82 -13.78
CA LEU A 575 6.88 -2.24 -14.85
C LEU A 575 6.43 -3.39 -15.74
N THR A 576 5.23 -3.89 -15.52
CA THR A 576 4.59 -4.73 -16.54
C THR A 576 4.09 -3.80 -17.64
N ASN A 577 4.74 -3.80 -18.78
CA ASN A 577 4.24 -3.06 -19.94
C ASN A 577 2.81 -3.53 -20.24
N GLY A 578 1.78 -2.81 -19.77
CA GLY A 578 0.35 -2.87 -20.13
C GLY A 578 -0.30 -4.22 -20.44
N THR A 579 0.48 -5.22 -20.69
CA THR A 579 0.08 -6.59 -20.82
C THR A 579 -0.07 -7.17 -19.43
N GLY A 580 -1.27 -7.53 -18.99
CA GLY A 580 -1.48 -8.38 -17.83
C GLY A 580 -0.73 -9.73 -17.98
N GLY A 581 0.38 -9.72 -18.71
CA GLY A 581 1.31 -10.78 -18.96
C GLY A 581 2.08 -11.04 -17.67
N SER A 582 1.74 -12.13 -17.01
CA SER A 582 2.62 -12.82 -16.08
C SER A 582 4.05 -12.73 -16.60
N LEU A 583 4.99 -12.47 -15.72
CA LEU A 583 6.41 -12.65 -15.93
C LEU A 583 6.64 -14.13 -16.33
N ARG A 584 6.53 -14.44 -17.62
CA ARG A 584 6.47 -15.84 -18.14
C ARG A 584 7.85 -16.45 -18.36
N ALA A 585 8.91 -15.65 -18.24
CA ALA A 585 10.25 -16.16 -18.44
C ALA A 585 10.64 -17.10 -17.30
N SER A 586 11.06 -18.31 -17.62
CA SER A 586 11.61 -19.25 -16.65
C SER A 586 12.79 -19.98 -17.27
N VAL A 587 13.81 -20.27 -16.47
CA VAL A 587 14.94 -21.11 -16.87
C VAL A 587 14.63 -22.54 -16.46
N LEU A 588 14.75 -23.47 -17.39
CA LEU A 588 14.62 -24.90 -17.15
C LEU A 588 16.01 -25.54 -17.13
N GLN A 589 16.38 -26.13 -16.02
CA GLN A 589 17.57 -26.95 -15.90
C GLN A 589 17.34 -28.35 -16.48
N ALA A 590 18.42 -29.08 -16.78
CA ALA A 590 18.35 -30.47 -17.26
C ALA A 590 17.62 -31.39 -16.28
N ASP A 591 17.66 -31.07 -14.98
CA ASP A 591 16.92 -31.77 -13.92
C ASP A 591 15.46 -31.33 -13.78
N GLY A 592 15.00 -30.36 -14.58
CA GLY A 592 13.64 -29.81 -14.53
C GLY A 592 13.45 -28.66 -13.55
N THR A 593 14.47 -28.23 -12.83
CA THR A 593 14.43 -27.07 -11.95
C THR A 593 14.23 -25.80 -12.75
N ARG A 594 13.38 -24.91 -12.26
CA ARG A 594 13.04 -23.64 -12.88
C ARG A 594 13.17 -22.50 -11.90
N LEU A 595 13.56 -21.37 -12.41
CA LEU A 595 13.55 -20.11 -11.70
C LEU A 595 12.49 -19.21 -12.35
N VAL A 596 11.42 -18.94 -11.63
CA VAL A 596 10.27 -18.17 -12.12
C VAL A 596 10.28 -16.81 -11.50
N PRO A 597 10.31 -15.72 -12.30
CA PRO A 597 10.22 -14.36 -11.75
C PRO A 597 8.86 -14.14 -11.07
N GLU A 598 8.87 -13.52 -9.90
CA GLU A 598 7.67 -13.29 -9.09
C GLU A 598 7.72 -11.92 -8.40
N VAL A 599 6.57 -11.23 -8.36
CA VAL A 599 6.41 -10.04 -7.54
C VAL A 599 6.11 -10.48 -6.11
N LEU A 600 7.07 -10.26 -5.23
CA LEU A 600 6.98 -10.55 -3.80
C LEU A 600 6.36 -9.38 -3.04
N ARG A 601 5.93 -9.60 -1.82
CA ARG A 601 5.51 -8.51 -0.93
C ARG A 601 6.42 -8.47 0.30
N PRO A 602 7.30 -7.44 0.40
CA PRO A 602 7.40 -6.25 -0.48
C PRO A 602 8.59 -6.34 -1.44
N GLY A 603 8.55 -6.91 -2.61
CA GLY A 603 9.70 -6.88 -3.49
C GLY A 603 9.53 -7.61 -4.82
N PHE A 604 10.63 -7.87 -5.47
CA PHE A 604 10.73 -8.69 -6.67
C PHE A 604 11.81 -9.75 -6.46
N GLY A 605 11.59 -10.91 -7.01
CA GLY A 605 12.53 -12.00 -6.93
C GLY A 605 12.14 -13.18 -7.79
N PHE A 606 12.55 -14.34 -7.38
CA PHE A 606 12.36 -15.57 -8.14
C PHE A 606 11.90 -16.69 -7.22
N ARG A 607 10.98 -17.50 -7.73
CA ARG A 607 10.61 -18.76 -7.09
C ARG A 607 11.35 -19.90 -7.75
N ALA A 608 12.11 -20.63 -6.96
CA ALA A 608 12.76 -21.85 -7.41
C ALA A 608 11.78 -23.03 -7.30
N LEU A 609 11.49 -23.67 -8.41
CA LEU A 609 10.56 -24.80 -8.50
C LEU A 609 11.30 -26.02 -9.02
N THR A 610 11.24 -27.11 -8.27
CA THR A 610 11.76 -28.41 -8.71
C THR A 610 10.58 -29.35 -8.94
N PRO A 611 10.13 -29.53 -10.20
CA PRO A 611 8.98 -30.37 -10.48
C PRO A 611 9.30 -31.84 -10.15
N ARG A 612 8.32 -32.56 -9.60
CA ARG A 612 8.47 -33.99 -9.29
C ARG A 612 8.51 -34.86 -10.54
N PHE A 613 7.73 -34.47 -11.54
CA PHE A 613 7.61 -35.22 -12.79
C PHE A 613 7.86 -34.30 -13.99
N VAL A 614 8.64 -34.78 -14.94
CA VAL A 614 8.95 -34.06 -16.19
C VAL A 614 8.56 -34.95 -17.36
N ALA A 615 7.77 -34.39 -18.29
CA ALA A 615 7.41 -35.06 -19.54
C ALA A 615 8.47 -34.78 -20.61
N GLU A 616 8.86 -35.84 -21.31
CA GLU A 616 9.86 -35.84 -22.36
C GLU A 616 9.34 -36.64 -23.59
N ASP A 617 9.95 -36.44 -24.74
CA ASP A 617 9.63 -37.17 -25.96
C ASP A 617 8.15 -37.15 -26.37
N ILE A 618 7.55 -35.95 -26.23
CA ILE A 618 6.10 -35.78 -26.43
C ILE A 618 5.81 -35.83 -27.94
N SER A 619 4.83 -36.65 -28.31
CA SER A 619 4.26 -36.72 -29.64
C SER A 619 2.74 -36.68 -29.60
N VAL A 620 2.16 -36.02 -30.58
CA VAL A 620 0.71 -35.88 -30.67
C VAL A 620 0.22 -36.36 -32.02
N ASP A 621 -0.76 -37.25 -32.00
CA ASP A 621 -1.41 -37.72 -33.22
C ASP A 621 -2.90 -37.90 -32.97
N LYS A 622 -3.75 -37.18 -33.71
CA LYS A 622 -5.24 -37.31 -33.73
C LYS A 622 -5.85 -37.30 -32.30
N GLY A 623 -5.44 -36.35 -31.47
CA GLY A 623 -5.94 -36.21 -30.10
C GLY A 623 -5.38 -37.23 -29.11
N ILE A 624 -4.37 -37.98 -29.48
CA ILE A 624 -3.63 -38.88 -28.59
C ILE A 624 -2.27 -38.27 -28.33
N ILE A 625 -2.02 -37.97 -27.05
CA ILE A 625 -0.72 -37.51 -26.57
C ILE A 625 0.04 -38.70 -26.04
N ARG A 626 1.25 -38.90 -26.55
CA ARG A 626 2.18 -39.94 -26.07
C ARG A 626 3.48 -39.31 -25.69
N GLY A 627 4.15 -39.87 -24.72
CA GLY A 627 5.46 -39.40 -24.27
C GLY A 627 5.97 -40.24 -23.14
N ARG A 628 7.04 -39.77 -22.54
CA ARG A 628 7.66 -40.36 -21.37
C ARG A 628 7.58 -39.37 -20.18
N ILE A 629 7.22 -39.84 -19.00
CA ILE A 629 7.31 -39.09 -17.76
C ILE A 629 8.46 -39.66 -16.95
N ARG A 630 9.38 -38.78 -16.55
CA ARG A 630 10.49 -39.14 -15.69
C ARG A 630 10.29 -38.53 -14.31
N LEU A 631 10.56 -39.31 -13.26
CA LEU A 631 10.67 -38.79 -11.91
C LEU A 631 11.97 -38.01 -11.79
N ASN A 632 11.86 -36.81 -11.27
CA ASN A 632 13.00 -35.91 -11.10
C ASN A 632 13.78 -36.24 -9.82
N ASN A 633 15.09 -36.35 -9.90
CA ASN A 633 15.95 -36.39 -8.72
C ASN A 633 16.37 -34.95 -8.36
N PRO A 634 16.18 -34.45 -7.15
CA PRO A 634 16.28 -35.14 -5.87
C PRO A 634 14.97 -35.12 -5.03
N VAL A 635 13.98 -35.95 -5.39
CA VAL A 635 12.79 -36.08 -4.55
C VAL A 635 13.14 -37.01 -3.37
N PRO A 636 12.83 -36.61 -2.10
CA PRO A 636 13.09 -37.49 -0.96
C PRO A 636 12.44 -38.87 -1.10
N VAL A 637 13.14 -39.94 -0.80
CA VAL A 637 12.68 -41.34 -0.97
C VAL A 637 11.31 -41.59 -0.35
N GLN A 638 11.02 -41.00 0.80
CA GLN A 638 9.72 -41.12 1.49
C GLN A 638 8.55 -40.52 0.71
N VAL A 639 8.80 -39.55 -0.17
CA VAL A 639 7.79 -38.95 -1.05
C VAL A 639 7.59 -39.84 -2.29
N VAL A 640 8.68 -40.42 -2.80
CA VAL A 640 8.68 -41.35 -3.92
C VAL A 640 7.87 -42.59 -3.57
N ASP A 641 8.09 -43.19 -2.40
CA ASP A 641 7.39 -44.41 -1.93
C ASP A 641 5.87 -44.20 -1.86
N ARG A 642 5.40 -42.99 -1.50
CA ARG A 642 3.99 -42.66 -1.48
C ARG A 642 3.33 -42.64 -2.87
N PHE A 643 4.07 -42.23 -3.92
CA PHE A 643 3.56 -42.27 -5.29
C PHE A 643 3.65 -43.68 -5.88
N LEU A 644 4.69 -44.45 -5.54
CA LEU A 644 4.97 -45.78 -6.08
C LEU A 644 4.22 -46.90 -5.37
N SER A 645 3.42 -46.62 -4.35
CA SER A 645 2.63 -47.65 -3.62
C SER A 645 1.49 -48.25 -4.45
N GLY A 646 1.24 -47.80 -5.67
CA GLY A 646 0.21 -48.28 -6.58
C GLY A 646 0.47 -47.88 -8.06
N PRO A 647 -0.41 -48.29 -8.97
CA PRO A 647 -0.28 -47.86 -10.37
C PRO A 647 -0.41 -46.35 -10.51
N LEU A 648 0.47 -45.76 -11.32
CA LEU A 648 0.40 -44.34 -11.63
C LEU A 648 -0.56 -44.06 -12.80
N LYS A 649 -1.30 -42.98 -12.71
CA LYS A 649 -2.17 -42.47 -13.78
C LYS A 649 -1.78 -41.05 -14.14
N LEU A 650 -1.80 -40.75 -15.44
CA LEU A 650 -1.74 -39.37 -15.92
C LEU A 650 -3.17 -38.87 -16.12
N VAL A 651 -3.46 -37.72 -15.55
CA VAL A 651 -4.81 -37.14 -15.62
C VAL A 651 -4.75 -35.73 -16.17
N VAL A 652 -5.79 -35.33 -16.89
CA VAL A 652 -6.07 -33.93 -17.26
C VAL A 652 -7.10 -33.39 -16.28
N VAL A 653 -6.77 -32.31 -15.63
CA VAL A 653 -7.63 -31.68 -14.61
C VAL A 653 -7.98 -30.24 -14.96
N GLN A 654 -9.18 -29.84 -14.57
CA GLN A 654 -9.63 -28.46 -14.58
C GLN A 654 -10.13 -28.12 -13.18
N GLY A 655 -9.35 -27.32 -12.45
CA GLY A 655 -9.63 -27.07 -11.04
C GLY A 655 -9.61 -28.38 -10.22
N ALA A 656 -10.74 -28.77 -9.64
CA ALA A 656 -10.87 -30.01 -8.88
C ALA A 656 -11.31 -31.22 -9.72
N ASP A 657 -11.81 -30.99 -10.94
CA ASP A 657 -12.41 -32.01 -11.78
C ASP A 657 -11.39 -32.73 -12.63
N THR A 658 -11.50 -34.06 -12.70
CA THR A 658 -10.72 -34.89 -13.61
C THR A 658 -11.49 -35.10 -14.91
N LEU A 659 -10.91 -34.64 -16.01
CA LEU A 659 -11.54 -34.72 -17.33
C LEU A 659 -11.16 -35.98 -18.10
N VAL A 660 -9.90 -36.38 -18.00
CA VAL A 660 -9.36 -37.54 -18.71
C VAL A 660 -8.33 -38.26 -17.86
N GLU A 661 -8.32 -39.58 -17.96
CA GLU A 661 -7.27 -40.42 -17.37
C GLU A 661 -6.55 -41.24 -18.42
N GLY A 662 -5.23 -41.26 -18.37
CA GLY A 662 -4.36 -42.08 -19.19
C GLY A 662 -3.55 -43.06 -18.36
N ALA A 663 -3.34 -44.26 -18.89
CA ALA A 663 -2.49 -45.26 -18.24
C ALA A 663 -1.01 -44.93 -18.41
N MET A 664 -0.22 -45.22 -17.39
CA MET A 664 1.25 -45.10 -17.39
C MET A 664 1.86 -46.48 -17.27
N SER A 665 2.83 -46.78 -18.09
CA SER A 665 3.57 -48.04 -18.12
C SER A 665 5.02 -47.83 -17.75
N ALA A 666 5.54 -48.53 -16.74
CA ALA A 666 6.96 -48.42 -16.38
C ALA A 666 7.88 -48.93 -17.49
N VAL A 667 8.90 -48.12 -17.81
CA VAL A 667 9.80 -48.37 -18.97
C VAL A 667 11.09 -49.04 -18.54
N ASP A 668 11.65 -48.73 -17.37
CA ASP A 668 12.92 -49.30 -16.95
C ASP A 668 12.95 -49.62 -15.45
N ARG A 669 13.64 -50.68 -15.08
CA ARG A 669 13.92 -51.06 -13.71
C ARG A 669 15.34 -50.73 -13.27
N GLY A 670 16.07 -49.98 -14.06
CA GLY A 670 17.42 -49.47 -13.75
C GLY A 670 17.36 -48.21 -12.89
N SER A 671 18.40 -47.46 -12.79
CA SER A 671 18.61 -46.37 -11.84
C SER A 671 17.70 -45.11 -11.98
N GLY A 672 16.64 -45.12 -12.79
CA GLY A 672 15.71 -43.99 -12.95
C GLY A 672 14.27 -44.46 -13.13
N HIS A 673 13.35 -43.87 -12.37
CA HIS A 673 11.90 -44.15 -12.53
C HIS A 673 11.36 -43.37 -13.73
N ALA A 674 11.02 -44.08 -14.82
CA ALA A 674 10.41 -43.52 -16.02
C ALA A 674 9.18 -44.32 -16.44
N TRP A 675 8.18 -43.65 -17.00
CA TRP A 675 6.93 -44.28 -17.47
C TRP A 675 6.58 -43.74 -18.84
N ASP A 676 6.28 -44.64 -19.78
CA ASP A 676 5.63 -44.25 -21.02
C ASP A 676 4.13 -44.00 -20.74
N PHE A 677 3.58 -42.97 -21.33
CA PHE A 677 2.16 -42.67 -21.20
C PHE A 677 1.47 -42.51 -22.53
N CYS A 678 0.17 -42.78 -22.53
CA CYS A 678 -0.73 -42.56 -23.64
C CYS A 678 -2.03 -41.92 -23.10
N LEU A 679 -2.29 -40.72 -23.50
CA LEU A 679 -3.48 -39.98 -23.09
C LEU A 679 -4.34 -39.69 -24.32
N ARG A 680 -5.61 -40.05 -24.28
CA ARG A 680 -6.56 -39.74 -25.37
C ARG A 680 -7.46 -38.57 -24.89
N LEU A 681 -7.39 -37.46 -25.60
CA LEU A 681 -8.31 -36.34 -25.32
C LEU A 681 -9.76 -36.71 -25.64
N PRO A 682 -10.76 -36.26 -24.90
CA PRO A 682 -12.16 -36.57 -25.14
C PRO A 682 -12.67 -35.91 -26.40
N GLU A 683 -13.71 -36.51 -26.99
CA GLU A 683 -14.40 -35.93 -28.15
C GLU A 683 -15.19 -34.69 -27.71
N ARG A 684 -15.34 -33.73 -28.61
CA ARG A 684 -15.74 -32.33 -28.56
C ARG A 684 -16.77 -31.86 -27.49
N HIS A 685 -17.51 -32.76 -26.83
CA HIS A 685 -18.59 -32.39 -25.92
C HIS A 685 -18.15 -32.18 -24.45
N ASP A 686 -16.94 -32.58 -24.07
CA ASP A 686 -16.48 -32.57 -22.66
C ASP A 686 -15.57 -31.40 -22.29
N PHE A 687 -14.99 -30.70 -23.28
CA PHE A 687 -14.31 -29.45 -23.06
C PHE A 687 -15.31 -28.29 -23.19
N GLY A 688 -16.03 -27.98 -22.14
CA GLY A 688 -17.18 -27.10 -22.09
C GLY A 688 -17.10 -25.79 -22.91
N SER A 689 -18.19 -25.45 -23.55
CA SER A 689 -18.41 -24.29 -24.44
C SER A 689 -18.46 -22.93 -23.70
N SER A 690 -17.72 -22.72 -22.63
CA SER A 690 -17.71 -21.41 -21.96
C SER A 690 -16.72 -20.46 -22.62
N LYS A 691 -17.13 -19.22 -22.82
CA LYS A 691 -16.41 -18.10 -23.46
C LYS A 691 -15.12 -17.64 -22.73
N ASN A 692 -14.65 -18.37 -21.74
CA ASN A 692 -13.40 -18.11 -21.01
C ASN A 692 -12.37 -19.16 -21.39
N THR A 693 -11.18 -18.72 -21.75
CA THR A 693 -9.98 -19.54 -21.91
C THR A 693 -9.83 -20.45 -20.70
N GLN A 694 -10.01 -21.73 -20.92
CA GLN A 694 -9.88 -22.73 -19.86
C GLN A 694 -8.56 -23.47 -20.04
N ASN A 695 -7.71 -23.32 -19.04
CA ASN A 695 -6.43 -24.00 -19.00
C ASN A 695 -6.60 -25.34 -18.27
N PHE A 696 -6.08 -26.42 -18.86
CA PHE A 696 -6.14 -27.77 -18.30
C PHE A 696 -4.74 -28.18 -17.89
N LEU A 697 -4.57 -28.65 -16.66
CA LEU A 697 -3.28 -29.11 -16.15
C LEU A 697 -3.12 -30.61 -16.27
N LEU A 698 -1.89 -31.06 -16.56
CA LEU A 698 -1.51 -32.47 -16.51
C LEU A 698 -0.96 -32.79 -15.11
N GLU A 699 -1.53 -33.80 -14.47
CA GLU A 699 -1.10 -34.29 -13.15
C GLU A 699 -0.83 -35.80 -13.16
N VAL A 700 0.19 -36.22 -12.42
CA VAL A 700 0.38 -37.63 -12.05
C VAL A 700 -0.32 -37.89 -10.73
N ARG A 701 -1.13 -38.97 -10.70
CA ARG A 701 -1.79 -39.46 -9.47
C ARG A 701 -1.32 -40.86 -9.15
N GLY A 702 -1.05 -41.10 -7.86
CA GLY A 702 -0.71 -42.43 -7.34
C GLY A 702 -1.91 -43.15 -6.74
N GLY A 703 -1.96 -44.50 -6.87
CA GLY A 703 -2.97 -45.33 -6.24
C GLY A 703 -4.38 -45.25 -6.83
N ASP A 704 -5.40 -45.50 -6.03
CA ASP A 704 -6.80 -45.63 -6.47
C ASP A 704 -7.53 -44.29 -6.70
N GLY A 705 -6.80 -43.22 -7.01
CA GLY A 705 -7.40 -41.90 -7.33
C GLY A 705 -7.46 -40.91 -6.17
N GLU A 706 -7.41 -41.35 -4.92
CA GLU A 706 -7.28 -40.50 -3.72
C GLU A 706 -5.83 -40.30 -3.25
N GLY A 707 -4.87 -40.86 -4.00
CA GLY A 707 -3.44 -40.78 -3.70
C GLY A 707 -2.85 -39.37 -3.92
N PRO A 708 -1.56 -39.24 -3.63
CA PRO A 708 -0.86 -37.97 -3.81
C PRO A 708 -0.89 -37.51 -5.29
N ARG A 709 -1.04 -36.20 -5.47
CA ARG A 709 -1.12 -35.53 -6.78
C ARG A 709 0.14 -34.70 -7.00
N ALA A 710 0.65 -34.68 -8.22
CA ALA A 710 1.75 -33.81 -8.60
C ALA A 710 1.61 -33.33 -10.05
N PRO A 711 1.71 -32.04 -10.32
CA PRO A 711 1.70 -31.51 -11.69
C PRO A 711 2.94 -31.96 -12.45
N VAL A 712 2.78 -32.12 -13.76
CA VAL A 712 3.83 -32.55 -14.68
C VAL A 712 4.43 -31.32 -15.35
N ALA A 713 5.74 -31.18 -15.34
CA ALA A 713 6.44 -30.17 -16.13
C ALA A 713 6.71 -30.66 -17.55
N VAL A 714 6.77 -29.74 -18.50
CA VAL A 714 7.14 -30.03 -19.91
C VAL A 714 8.36 -29.22 -20.31
N LYS A 715 9.21 -29.81 -21.11
CA LYS A 715 10.37 -29.13 -21.73
C LYS A 715 10.02 -28.52 -23.08
N ASP A 716 9.19 -29.20 -23.85
CA ASP A 716 8.86 -28.83 -25.23
C ASP A 716 7.37 -28.52 -25.36
N VAL A 717 7.06 -27.57 -26.23
CA VAL A 717 5.68 -27.21 -26.61
C VAL A 717 5.27 -28.01 -27.83
N ALA A 718 4.07 -28.57 -27.81
CA ALA A 718 3.54 -29.32 -28.94
C ALA A 718 2.16 -28.81 -29.35
N THR A 719 1.90 -28.74 -30.64
CA THR A 719 0.58 -28.40 -31.20
C THR A 719 -0.27 -29.67 -31.33
N ILE A 720 -1.51 -29.58 -30.90
CA ILE A 720 -2.47 -30.68 -30.92
C ILE A 720 -3.58 -30.34 -31.91
N ASP A 721 -3.64 -31.00 -33.07
CA ASP A 721 -4.78 -30.92 -33.99
C ASP A 721 -5.81 -31.99 -33.66
N PHE A 722 -6.99 -31.58 -33.23
CA PHE A 722 -8.05 -32.51 -32.91
C PHE A 722 -9.43 -31.97 -33.31
N ASN A 723 -10.11 -32.68 -34.24
CA ASN A 723 -11.49 -32.40 -34.69
C ASN A 723 -11.74 -30.93 -35.11
N ALA A 724 -10.85 -30.36 -35.93
CA ALA A 724 -10.88 -28.97 -36.39
C ALA A 724 -10.73 -27.92 -35.26
N GLN A 725 -10.35 -28.31 -34.06
CA GLN A 725 -9.87 -27.45 -33.00
C GLN A 725 -8.35 -27.65 -32.83
N LYS A 726 -7.68 -26.56 -32.54
CA LYS A 726 -6.23 -26.57 -32.25
C LYS A 726 -6.04 -26.35 -30.78
N PHE A 727 -5.27 -27.23 -30.18
CA PHE A 727 -4.80 -27.07 -28.81
C PHE A 727 -3.29 -26.97 -28.80
N ALA A 728 -2.73 -26.23 -27.87
CA ALA A 728 -1.30 -26.25 -27.63
C ALA A 728 -1.04 -26.89 -26.26
N LEU A 729 -0.11 -27.84 -26.25
CA LEU A 729 0.51 -28.28 -25.01
C LEU A 729 1.62 -27.28 -24.70
N THR A 730 1.39 -26.43 -23.71
CA THR A 730 2.30 -25.36 -23.30
C THR A 730 2.75 -25.55 -21.86
N ALA A 731 3.60 -24.67 -21.40
CA ALA A 731 3.96 -24.61 -19.99
C ALA A 731 3.27 -23.41 -19.34
N THR A 732 2.64 -23.62 -18.17
CA THR A 732 2.21 -22.52 -17.31
C THR A 732 3.40 -21.62 -16.96
N PRO A 733 3.20 -20.39 -16.43
CA PRO A 733 4.29 -19.57 -15.91
C PRO A 733 5.18 -20.32 -14.90
N TYR A 734 4.60 -21.28 -14.19
CA TYR A 734 5.33 -22.16 -13.26
C TYR A 734 5.93 -23.39 -13.93
N GLY A 735 5.76 -23.53 -15.26
CA GLY A 735 6.37 -24.57 -16.08
C GLY A 735 5.68 -25.91 -16.05
N TYR A 736 4.50 -26.01 -15.49
CA TYR A 736 3.70 -27.24 -15.55
C TYR A 736 2.97 -27.36 -16.89
N ALA A 737 2.80 -28.62 -17.33
CA ALA A 737 2.11 -28.91 -18.57
C ALA A 737 0.67 -28.44 -18.56
N GLU A 738 0.31 -27.61 -19.51
CA GLU A 738 -1.00 -27.04 -19.69
C GLU A 738 -1.48 -27.24 -21.11
N ILE A 739 -2.71 -27.68 -21.29
CA ILE A 739 -3.36 -27.77 -22.58
C ILE A 739 -4.22 -26.52 -22.75
N GLN A 740 -3.88 -25.67 -23.71
CA GLN A 740 -4.62 -24.45 -24.03
C GLN A 740 -5.40 -24.64 -25.32
N ASP A 741 -6.66 -24.17 -25.34
CA ASP A 741 -7.41 -24.00 -26.58
C ASP A 741 -6.82 -22.81 -27.34
N VAL A 742 -6.20 -23.05 -28.50
CA VAL A 742 -5.51 -22.06 -29.32
C VAL A 742 -6.49 -21.32 -30.26
N ASN A 743 -7.72 -21.10 -29.85
CA ASN A 743 -8.59 -20.20 -30.59
C ASN A 743 -8.14 -18.75 -30.39
N GLN A 744 -7.22 -18.33 -31.26
CA GLN A 744 -6.87 -16.94 -31.60
C GLN A 744 -6.80 -15.95 -30.42
N HIS A 745 -5.69 -15.87 -29.74
CA HIS A 745 -5.45 -14.81 -28.76
C HIS A 745 -4.31 -13.91 -29.23
N GLY A 746 -4.63 -12.60 -29.30
CA GLY A 746 -3.63 -11.55 -29.45
C GLY A 746 -3.57 -10.73 -28.16
N SER A 747 -2.41 -10.23 -27.78
CA SER A 747 -2.27 -9.17 -26.79
C SER A 747 -2.18 -7.82 -27.49
N VAL A 748 -2.79 -6.81 -26.88
CA VAL A 748 -2.56 -5.41 -27.24
C VAL A 748 -1.60 -4.83 -26.22
N ASP A 749 -0.38 -4.52 -26.64
CA ASP A 749 0.68 -4.03 -25.79
C ASP A 749 0.71 -2.49 -25.75
N ARG A 750 0.25 -1.83 -26.83
CA ARG A 750 0.26 -0.38 -26.98
C ARG A 750 -0.99 0.10 -27.69
N ILE A 751 -1.59 1.17 -27.15
CA ILE A 751 -2.71 1.89 -27.78
C ILE A 751 -2.32 3.36 -27.81
N GLU A 752 -2.30 3.96 -28.98
CA GLU A 752 -1.98 5.39 -29.17
C GLU A 752 -2.99 6.04 -30.10
N LEU A 753 -3.40 7.27 -29.77
CA LEU A 753 -4.10 8.14 -30.70
C LEU A 753 -3.06 8.88 -31.52
N ILE A 754 -3.16 8.78 -32.86
CA ILE A 754 -2.24 9.38 -33.82
C ILE A 754 -3.02 10.23 -34.84
N GLY A 755 -2.34 10.97 -35.69
CA GLY A 755 -2.97 11.71 -36.76
C GLY A 755 -3.91 12.83 -36.28
N GLY A 756 -3.62 13.48 -35.12
CA GLY A 756 -4.47 14.54 -34.57
C GLY A 756 -5.76 14.01 -33.94
N ASP A 757 -5.68 12.82 -33.30
CA ASP A 757 -6.77 12.11 -32.62
C ASP A 757 -7.83 11.51 -33.56
N THR A 758 -7.53 11.37 -34.84
CA THR A 758 -8.43 10.77 -35.82
C THR A 758 -8.10 9.30 -36.14
N GLN A 759 -7.03 8.78 -35.59
CA GLN A 759 -6.59 7.41 -35.81
C GLN A 759 -6.17 6.77 -34.48
N VAL A 760 -6.40 5.45 -34.35
CA VAL A 760 -5.88 4.67 -33.25
C VAL A 760 -4.87 3.64 -33.76
N LEU A 761 -3.67 3.67 -33.18
CA LEU A 761 -2.65 2.64 -33.38
C LEU A 761 -2.77 1.59 -32.27
N LEU A 762 -2.94 0.34 -32.67
CA LEU A 762 -2.82 -0.82 -31.77
C LEU A 762 -1.58 -1.62 -32.15
N ALA A 763 -0.71 -1.85 -31.20
CA ALA A 763 0.44 -2.73 -31.38
C ALA A 763 0.42 -3.84 -30.33
N GLY A 764 0.83 -5.05 -30.71
CA GLY A 764 0.80 -6.19 -29.82
C GLY A 764 1.42 -7.44 -30.43
N ALA A 765 1.10 -8.59 -29.84
CA ALA A 765 1.54 -9.87 -30.33
C ALA A 765 0.37 -10.81 -30.57
N VAL A 766 0.46 -11.59 -31.65
CA VAL A 766 -0.43 -12.73 -31.92
C VAL A 766 0.32 -14.00 -31.55
N TYR A 767 -0.27 -14.75 -30.64
CA TYR A 767 0.29 -16.03 -30.22
C TYR A 767 -0.35 -17.15 -31.02
N LEU A 768 0.28 -17.50 -32.12
CA LEU A 768 -0.02 -18.68 -32.92
C LEU A 768 1.24 -19.52 -32.98
N ASP A 769 1.11 -20.83 -32.90
CA ASP A 769 2.26 -21.70 -32.77
C ASP A 769 3.09 -21.84 -34.07
N GLY A 770 4.35 -21.77 -33.89
CA GLY A 770 5.59 -21.87 -34.68
C GLY A 770 5.60 -22.09 -36.22
N ALA A 771 4.71 -22.85 -36.80
CA ALA A 771 4.77 -23.18 -38.23
C ALA A 771 3.78 -22.41 -39.11
N GLU A 772 2.63 -22.02 -38.60
CA GLU A 772 1.53 -21.41 -39.38
C GLU A 772 1.56 -19.88 -39.38
N ILE A 773 2.21 -19.21 -38.42
CA ILE A 773 2.39 -17.75 -38.46
C ILE A 773 3.10 -17.27 -39.71
N ARG A 774 3.95 -18.11 -40.31
CA ARG A 774 4.69 -17.77 -41.52
C ARG A 774 3.86 -17.79 -42.79
N GLN A 775 2.63 -18.33 -42.75
CA GLN A 775 1.81 -18.54 -43.94
C GLN A 775 0.50 -17.76 -43.97
N THR A 776 0.06 -17.19 -42.84
CA THR A 776 -1.21 -16.46 -42.79
C THR A 776 -1.05 -15.08 -42.20
N THR A 777 -1.55 -14.05 -42.88
CA THR A 777 -1.65 -12.70 -42.32
C THR A 777 -2.90 -12.66 -41.44
N PRO A 778 -2.78 -12.34 -40.15
CA PRO A 778 -3.95 -12.20 -39.28
C PRO A 778 -4.85 -11.07 -39.76
N SER A 779 -6.16 -11.24 -39.63
CA SER A 779 -7.13 -10.19 -39.87
C SER A 779 -7.56 -9.56 -38.54
N PHE A 780 -7.66 -8.24 -38.50
CA PHE A 780 -8.04 -7.47 -37.32
C PHE A 780 -9.34 -6.73 -37.58
N ALA A 781 -10.15 -6.58 -36.55
CA ALA A 781 -11.29 -5.66 -36.55
C ALA A 781 -11.46 -5.06 -35.17
N LEU A 782 -11.64 -3.75 -35.07
CA LEU A 782 -12.07 -3.09 -33.85
C LEU A 782 -13.59 -3.14 -33.75
N VAL A 783 -14.13 -3.82 -32.72
CA VAL A 783 -15.57 -4.01 -32.54
C VAL A 783 -16.13 -2.84 -31.78
N GLY A 784 -16.77 -1.92 -32.46
CA GLY A 784 -17.48 -0.77 -31.87
C GLY A 784 -18.92 -1.12 -31.50
N LYS A 785 -19.59 -0.23 -30.78
CA LYS A 785 -21.02 -0.40 -30.37
C LYS A 785 -21.97 -0.35 -31.60
N THR A 786 -21.62 0.42 -32.57
CA THR A 786 -22.47 0.70 -33.77
C THR A 786 -22.01 -0.03 -35.01
N ARG A 787 -20.72 -0.28 -35.16
CA ARG A 787 -20.10 -0.96 -36.31
C ARG A 787 -18.74 -1.53 -35.98
N ASN A 788 -18.24 -2.41 -36.84
CA ASN A 788 -16.87 -2.87 -36.82
C ASN A 788 -16.01 -1.99 -37.73
N LEU A 789 -14.85 -1.53 -37.21
CA LEU A 789 -13.84 -0.83 -37.99
C LEU A 789 -12.81 -1.84 -38.51
N TYR A 790 -12.39 -1.67 -39.74
CA TYR A 790 -11.32 -2.46 -40.34
C TYR A 790 -10.04 -1.63 -40.45
N PRO A 791 -8.86 -2.27 -40.41
CA PRO A 791 -7.59 -1.55 -40.41
C PRO A 791 -7.38 -0.67 -41.64
N ALA A 792 -6.98 0.58 -41.40
CA ALA A 792 -6.46 1.45 -42.46
C ALA A 792 -5.05 1.05 -42.88
N SER A 793 -4.26 0.53 -41.96
CA SER A 793 -2.97 -0.10 -42.25
C SER A 793 -2.68 -1.22 -41.28
N LEU A 794 -1.93 -2.22 -41.73
CA LEU A 794 -1.48 -3.39 -40.98
C LEU A 794 -0.03 -3.69 -41.28
N SER A 795 0.82 -3.71 -40.27
CA SER A 795 2.16 -4.25 -40.30
C SER A 795 2.22 -5.49 -39.43
N PHE A 796 2.70 -6.61 -39.96
CA PHE A 796 2.81 -7.86 -39.23
C PHE A 796 4.18 -8.51 -39.41
N ASP A 797 4.93 -8.68 -38.34
CA ASP A 797 6.19 -9.42 -38.30
C ASP A 797 5.89 -10.89 -37.99
N ALA A 798 5.80 -11.69 -39.03
CA ALA A 798 5.51 -13.14 -38.93
C ALA A 798 6.59 -13.93 -38.15
N LEU A 799 7.82 -13.44 -38.06
CA LEU A 799 8.90 -14.10 -37.33
C LEU A 799 8.80 -13.93 -35.84
N ARG A 800 8.25 -12.79 -35.42
CA ARG A 800 8.10 -12.41 -33.99
C ARG A 800 6.67 -12.49 -33.51
N GLY A 801 5.70 -12.76 -34.40
CA GLY A 801 4.28 -12.71 -34.08
C GLY A 801 3.80 -11.30 -33.67
N ARG A 802 4.53 -10.25 -34.03
CA ARG A 802 4.22 -8.85 -33.66
C ARG A 802 3.37 -8.18 -34.74
N TYR A 803 2.43 -7.33 -34.32
CA TYR A 803 1.63 -6.53 -35.22
C TYR A 803 1.57 -5.08 -34.80
N GLU A 804 1.38 -4.20 -35.77
CA GLU A 804 0.94 -2.84 -35.62
C GLU A 804 -0.23 -2.59 -36.57
N VAL A 805 -1.34 -2.13 -36.05
CA VAL A 805 -2.58 -1.93 -36.79
C VAL A 805 -3.07 -0.52 -36.52
N VAL A 806 -3.40 0.21 -37.59
CA VAL A 806 -3.99 1.54 -37.51
C VAL A 806 -5.44 1.49 -37.97
N PHE A 807 -6.32 2.05 -37.18
CA PHE A 807 -7.75 2.21 -37.52
C PHE A 807 -8.08 3.70 -37.65
N ASP A 808 -8.83 4.07 -38.67
CA ASP A 808 -9.41 5.40 -38.77
C ASP A 808 -10.62 5.50 -37.80
N LEU A 809 -10.63 6.54 -36.99
CA LEU A 809 -11.75 6.86 -36.10
C LEU A 809 -12.62 7.93 -36.75
N PHE A 810 -13.92 7.80 -36.61
CA PHE A 810 -14.89 8.78 -37.04
C PHE A 810 -15.52 9.43 -35.81
N GLU A 811 -16.07 10.65 -35.97
CA GLU A 811 -16.69 11.40 -34.85
C GLU A 811 -17.73 10.59 -34.04
N GLU A 812 -18.36 9.59 -34.68
CA GLU A 812 -19.34 8.70 -34.05
C GLU A 812 -18.70 7.56 -33.22
N ASP A 813 -17.38 7.35 -33.33
CA ASP A 813 -16.63 6.28 -32.67
C ASP A 813 -15.88 6.80 -31.42
N ILE A 814 -15.77 8.13 -31.24
CA ILE A 814 -15.15 8.83 -30.13
C ILE A 814 -16.20 9.22 -29.09
#